data_79f239f1b2fce393b890543178993e7e
#
_entry.id   79f239f1b2fce393b890543178993e7e
#
_cell.length_a   1.000
_cell.length_b   1.000
_cell.length_c   1.000
_cell.angle_alpha   90.00
_cell.angle_beta   90.00
_cell.angle_gamma   90.00
#
_symmetry.space_group_name_H-M   'P 1'
#
loop_
_entity.id
_entity.type
_entity.pdbx_description
1 polymer ?
#
loop_
_entity_poly.entity_id
_entity_poly.type
_entity_poly.pdbx_seq_one_letter_code
_entity_poly.pdbx_strand_id
1 'polypeptide(L)'
;MKSAEIRQRFLDFFEKKSHTIVPSAPMVIKGDPTLMFTNAGMNQFKDIILGNVRPKATRVADSQKCLRVSGKHNDLEEVGHDTYHHTMFEMLGNWSFGDYFKKEAIAYAWEFLTGEMGLDKNRLYATVFEGSKDDRLEEDKEALEYWKLYLPEDRILYGNKKDNFWEMGDMGPCGPCSEIHIDLRPEAERVLKPGRELVNKDNPLVIEIWNLVFMQYNRKADGSLENLPSHHVDTGMGFERLCMAVQGKTSNYDTDVFTPIIGEIARLSGKEYGKDAAADVAMRVIADHLRTIAFSITDGQLPSNVKAGYVIRRILRRAVRYAYTFLDQKDAFMYKLVPVLIEVMGQHYPELSSQRVLIERVIQEEENAFLRTLDKGIKLLDKIIEKTKAEDFLTVPGNVAFELYDTYGFPLDLTELILKENGLVVNRREFKAEMEAQKERSRSAAAVSTDDWVELIADDTQEFVGYDYTETEVQITRYRRVNTKGKTLYQLVFNITPFYGESGGQVGDRGWLISETEKINVLDTHKENGLTVHITDRLPEDLTQVFTAKVDLDKRIATENNHTSTHLLHYALRKVLGTHVEQKGSYVSDEYLRFDFSHFQKVTDEELEQVAAIVNQEVRKNYPLEESRAIPIGQAKKMGAMAIFGEKYGDLVRVVKFGESVELCGGTHAHATGQIGFFKIISESSVSAGVRRIEAITAAKAEEYILNYFKMMKEIDSMFKSNRGVLENVRELLNENEGLKKDVEKFTQESLRIMKEGWKNEKRVIRDINMIVKTVMMPPANVKDIAFQLKGELNNLILVIGGVFNNKPHLTVMFSDSLVKDFGLHAGQIVKDAAVEIKGGGGGQPFFATAGGSNPDGVSKALERAEKLILDKIH
;
A
#
# COMPACT_ATOMS: atom_id res chain seq x y z
N MET A 1 -19.58 20.51 29.61
CA MET A 1 -20.28 19.41 28.84
C MET A 1 -19.23 18.55 28.19
N LYS A 2 -19.36 17.21 28.21
CA LYS A 2 -18.42 16.29 27.56
C LYS A 2 -18.71 16.19 26.05
N SER A 3 -17.71 15.86 25.25
CA SER A 3 -17.83 15.69 23.79
C SER A 3 -18.89 14.68 23.39
N ALA A 4 -18.96 13.54 24.05
CA ALA A 4 -20.01 12.54 23.82
C ALA A 4 -21.42 13.11 24.04
N GLU A 5 -21.61 13.94 25.06
CA GLU A 5 -22.89 14.59 25.35
C GLU A 5 -23.24 15.67 24.29
N ILE A 6 -22.23 16.43 23.81
CA ILE A 6 -22.43 17.45 22.76
C ILE A 6 -22.94 16.78 21.48
N ARG A 7 -22.29 15.68 21.07
CA ARG A 7 -22.69 14.91 19.88
C ARG A 7 -24.10 14.37 20.02
N GLN A 8 -24.40 13.74 21.16
CA GLN A 8 -25.73 13.15 21.38
C GLN A 8 -26.81 14.24 21.37
N ARG A 9 -26.58 15.38 22.02
CA ARG A 9 -27.54 16.49 22.00
C ARG A 9 -27.81 17.05 20.61
N PHE A 10 -26.78 17.07 19.73
CA PHE A 10 -26.99 17.45 18.34
C PHE A 10 -27.93 16.49 17.62
N LEU A 11 -27.69 15.20 17.74
CA LEU A 11 -28.54 14.17 17.13
C LEU A 11 -29.96 14.22 17.68
N ASP A 12 -30.13 14.29 19.00
CA ASP A 12 -31.44 14.36 19.67
C ASP A 12 -32.18 15.65 19.28
N PHE A 13 -31.49 16.78 19.11
CA PHE A 13 -32.10 18.04 18.69
C PHE A 13 -32.70 17.92 17.29
N PHE A 14 -31.92 17.39 16.33
CA PHE A 14 -32.40 17.22 14.95
C PHE A 14 -33.42 16.10 14.81
N GLU A 15 -33.35 15.05 15.61
CA GLU A 15 -34.40 14.04 15.69
C GLU A 15 -35.75 14.67 16.12
N LYS A 16 -35.75 15.53 17.14
CA LYS A 16 -36.93 16.32 17.54
C LYS A 16 -37.45 17.26 16.45
N LYS A 17 -36.60 17.68 15.51
CA LYS A 17 -36.96 18.47 14.32
C LYS A 17 -37.32 17.57 13.13
N SER A 18 -37.65 16.30 13.37
CA SER A 18 -38.07 15.30 12.38
C SER A 18 -36.99 14.91 11.36
N HIS A 19 -35.73 14.96 11.73
CA HIS A 19 -34.64 14.42 10.93
C HIS A 19 -34.43 12.95 11.25
N THR A 20 -34.22 12.15 10.21
CA THR A 20 -33.78 10.77 10.35
C THR A 20 -32.28 10.73 10.66
N ILE A 21 -31.89 10.11 11.76
CA ILE A 21 -30.49 9.95 12.10
C ILE A 21 -29.92 8.80 11.28
N VAL A 22 -28.84 9.04 10.54
CA VAL A 22 -28.16 8.08 9.69
C VAL A 22 -26.74 7.82 10.18
N PRO A 23 -26.17 6.64 9.93
CA PRO A 23 -24.78 6.37 10.28
C PRO A 23 -23.81 7.14 9.40
N SER A 24 -22.64 7.43 9.96
CA SER A 24 -21.50 8.00 9.22
C SER A 24 -21.11 7.08 8.04
N ALA A 25 -20.95 7.65 6.87
CA ALA A 25 -20.34 6.94 5.74
C ALA A 25 -18.85 6.65 6.03
N PRO A 26 -18.25 5.65 5.36
CA PRO A 26 -16.81 5.42 5.42
C PRO A 26 -16.00 6.63 4.97
N MET A 27 -14.85 6.87 5.62
CA MET A 27 -13.94 7.96 5.24
C MET A 27 -13.28 7.72 3.89
N VAL A 28 -13.11 6.46 3.48
CA VAL A 28 -12.50 6.08 2.21
C VAL A 28 -13.58 5.69 1.22
N ILE A 29 -13.69 6.47 0.15
CA ILE A 29 -14.71 6.26 -0.88
C ILE A 29 -14.19 5.27 -1.91
N LYS A 30 -14.92 4.17 -2.11
CA LYS A 30 -14.63 3.19 -3.16
C LYS A 30 -15.51 3.47 -4.38
N GLY A 31 -14.90 3.53 -5.57
CA GLY A 31 -15.64 3.63 -6.83
C GLY A 31 -16.04 5.04 -7.27
N ASP A 32 -15.71 6.11 -6.54
CA ASP A 32 -15.87 7.49 -7.02
C ASP A 32 -14.57 7.95 -7.72
N PRO A 33 -14.60 8.30 -9.00
CA PRO A 33 -13.40 8.74 -9.72
C PRO A 33 -12.95 10.16 -9.32
N THR A 34 -13.80 10.94 -8.65
CA THR A 34 -13.54 12.34 -8.30
C THR A 34 -13.07 12.55 -6.87
N LEU A 35 -13.43 11.65 -5.95
CA LEU A 35 -13.15 11.74 -4.52
C LEU A 35 -12.53 10.45 -3.99
N MET A 36 -11.34 10.58 -3.40
CA MET A 36 -10.67 9.46 -2.72
C MET A 36 -11.16 9.31 -1.28
N PHE A 37 -11.50 10.40 -0.62
CA PHE A 37 -11.91 10.46 0.78
C PHE A 37 -13.18 11.27 0.95
N THR A 38 -13.96 10.93 1.95
CA THR A 38 -15.09 11.72 2.42
C THR A 38 -14.56 12.98 3.10
N ASN A 39 -14.63 14.13 2.44
CA ASN A 39 -14.11 15.41 2.92
C ASN A 39 -15.20 16.33 3.47
N ALA A 40 -16.47 15.99 3.27
CA ALA A 40 -17.65 16.72 3.76
C ALA A 40 -18.82 15.76 4.00
N GLY A 41 -19.75 16.13 4.88
CA GLY A 41 -20.90 15.31 5.22
C GLY A 41 -21.82 15.00 4.03
N MET A 42 -21.92 15.95 3.08
CA MET A 42 -22.77 15.80 1.91
C MET A 42 -22.31 14.73 0.90
N ASN A 43 -21.05 14.25 0.97
CA ASN A 43 -20.53 13.34 -0.04
C ASN A 43 -21.39 12.07 -0.20
N GLN A 44 -21.94 11.55 0.89
CA GLN A 44 -22.84 10.39 0.84
C GLN A 44 -24.21 10.70 0.20
N PHE A 45 -24.59 11.96 0.05
CA PHE A 45 -25.88 12.42 -0.46
C PHE A 45 -25.80 13.10 -1.84
N LYS A 46 -24.62 13.07 -2.48
CA LYS A 46 -24.35 13.71 -3.78
C LYS A 46 -25.41 13.40 -4.84
N ASP A 47 -25.77 12.13 -5.00
CA ASP A 47 -26.73 11.68 -6.00
C ASP A 47 -28.16 12.14 -5.70
N ILE A 48 -28.52 12.29 -4.42
CA ILE A 48 -29.79 12.84 -3.99
C ILE A 48 -29.88 14.34 -4.33
N ILE A 49 -28.82 15.10 -4.03
CA ILE A 49 -28.76 16.55 -4.30
C ILE A 49 -28.81 16.82 -5.81
N LEU A 50 -28.13 15.98 -6.61
CA LEU A 50 -28.18 16.07 -8.08
C LEU A 50 -29.51 15.60 -8.70
N GLY A 51 -30.40 15.02 -7.91
CA GLY A 51 -31.67 14.49 -8.38
C GLY A 51 -31.62 13.12 -9.06
N ASN A 52 -30.43 12.47 -9.05
CA ASN A 52 -30.22 11.13 -9.63
C ASN A 52 -30.94 10.03 -8.84
N VAL A 53 -31.11 10.23 -7.53
CA VAL A 53 -31.72 9.27 -6.60
C VAL A 53 -32.75 9.98 -5.72
N ARG A 54 -33.92 9.39 -5.53
CA ARG A 54 -34.93 9.91 -4.61
C ARG A 54 -34.50 9.67 -3.15
N PRO A 55 -34.61 10.67 -2.26
CA PRO A 55 -34.30 10.52 -0.85
C PRO A 55 -35.27 9.55 -0.16
N LYS A 56 -34.76 8.68 0.71
CA LYS A 56 -35.61 7.82 1.60
C LYS A 56 -36.23 8.65 2.73
N ALA A 57 -35.58 9.75 3.13
CA ALA A 57 -36.08 10.76 4.07
C ALA A 57 -35.67 12.14 3.56
N THR A 58 -36.58 13.10 3.66
CA THR A 58 -36.32 14.48 3.20
C THR A 58 -35.49 15.29 4.18
N ARG A 59 -35.41 14.86 5.44
CA ARG A 59 -34.61 15.46 6.51
C ARG A 59 -33.70 14.41 7.12
N VAL A 60 -32.41 14.69 7.14
CA VAL A 60 -31.40 13.74 7.64
C VAL A 60 -30.40 14.48 8.52
N ALA A 61 -29.88 13.84 9.56
CA ALA A 61 -28.75 14.35 10.34
C ALA A 61 -27.80 13.21 10.74
N ASP A 62 -26.52 13.54 10.88
CA ASP A 62 -25.52 12.61 11.37
C ASP A 62 -24.29 13.29 12.03
N SER A 63 -23.35 12.48 12.49
CA SER A 63 -21.97 12.83 12.79
C SER A 63 -21.08 12.11 11.78
N GLN A 64 -20.68 12.80 10.70
CA GLN A 64 -19.88 12.22 9.62
C GLN A 64 -18.39 12.31 9.92
N LYS A 65 -17.71 11.17 9.83
CA LYS A 65 -16.23 11.09 9.82
C LYS A 65 -15.70 11.69 8.51
N CYS A 66 -14.91 12.74 8.58
CA CYS A 66 -14.31 13.40 7.43
C CYS A 66 -12.79 13.31 7.45
N LEU A 67 -12.17 13.24 6.27
CA LEU A 67 -10.73 13.14 6.10
C LEU A 67 -10.24 14.18 5.07
N ARG A 68 -9.37 15.12 5.51
CA ARG A 68 -8.81 16.22 4.69
C ARG A 68 -7.29 16.13 4.64
N VAL A 69 -6.78 15.32 3.70
CA VAL A 69 -5.34 15.00 3.56
C VAL A 69 -4.84 15.02 2.12
N SER A 70 -5.66 15.50 1.19
CA SER A 70 -5.32 15.57 -0.24
C SER A 70 -6.22 16.51 -1.03
N GLY A 71 -5.77 16.97 -2.20
CA GLY A 71 -6.54 17.80 -3.12
C GLY A 71 -6.69 19.25 -2.65
N LYS A 72 -7.86 19.85 -2.91
CA LYS A 72 -8.21 21.24 -2.55
C LYS A 72 -8.26 21.44 -1.03
N HIS A 73 -8.64 20.39 -0.28
CA HIS A 73 -8.74 20.38 1.17
C HIS A 73 -7.65 19.48 1.74
N ASN A 74 -6.51 20.05 2.12
CA ASN A 74 -5.36 19.33 2.65
C ASN A 74 -4.81 20.04 3.88
N ASP A 75 -5.19 19.58 5.05
CA ASP A 75 -4.83 20.17 6.35
C ASP A 75 -3.61 19.48 7.01
N LEU A 76 -2.94 18.56 6.30
CA LEU A 76 -1.90 17.70 6.87
C LEU A 76 -0.70 18.47 7.45
N GLU A 77 -0.33 19.59 6.83
CA GLU A 77 0.84 20.37 7.26
C GLU A 77 0.55 21.22 8.51
N GLU A 78 -0.69 21.70 8.66
CA GLU A 78 -1.14 22.55 9.78
C GLU A 78 -1.37 21.74 11.05
N VAL A 79 -1.71 20.43 10.91
CA VAL A 79 -2.02 19.56 12.04
C VAL A 79 -0.89 19.50 13.07
N GLY A 80 -1.26 19.82 14.32
CA GLY A 80 -0.37 19.87 15.47
C GLY A 80 0.36 21.20 15.63
N HIS A 81 0.49 21.99 14.57
CA HIS A 81 1.14 23.32 14.59
C HIS A 81 0.16 24.43 14.93
N ASP A 82 -1.07 24.35 14.47
CA ASP A 82 -2.15 25.23 14.88
C ASP A 82 -3.06 24.60 15.94
N THR A 83 -4.19 25.26 16.25
CA THR A 83 -5.08 24.87 17.35
C THR A 83 -6.35 24.17 16.94
N TYR A 84 -6.66 24.06 15.61
CA TYR A 84 -8.00 23.66 15.17
C TYR A 84 -8.06 22.83 13.87
N HIS A 85 -6.95 22.62 13.13
CA HIS A 85 -6.94 21.74 11.96
C HIS A 85 -6.63 20.29 12.33
N HIS A 86 -7.29 19.37 11.64
CA HIS A 86 -7.18 17.93 11.85
C HIS A 86 -7.15 17.19 10.52
N THR A 87 -6.43 16.06 10.46
CA THR A 87 -6.52 15.16 9.31
C THR A 87 -7.87 14.45 9.29
N MET A 88 -8.31 13.93 10.44
CA MET A 88 -9.65 13.39 10.64
C MET A 88 -10.42 14.23 11.64
N PHE A 89 -11.63 14.63 11.29
CA PHE A 89 -12.54 15.34 12.17
C PHE A 89 -13.97 14.83 11.99
N GLU A 90 -14.82 15.11 12.98
CA GLU A 90 -16.24 14.84 12.89
C GLU A 90 -16.98 16.09 12.39
N MET A 91 -17.81 15.92 11.37
CA MET A 91 -18.70 16.97 10.89
C MET A 91 -20.12 16.62 11.33
N LEU A 92 -20.66 17.41 12.24
CA LEU A 92 -22.08 17.32 12.60
C LEU A 92 -22.88 18.01 11.49
N GLY A 93 -23.71 17.24 10.80
CA GLY A 93 -24.45 17.71 9.64
C GLY A 93 -25.96 17.51 9.75
N ASN A 94 -26.69 18.43 9.16
CA ASN A 94 -28.12 18.26 8.91
C ASN A 94 -28.45 18.71 7.49
N TRP A 95 -29.31 17.92 6.85
CA TRP A 95 -29.66 18.05 5.44
C TRP A 95 -31.18 18.17 5.26
N SER A 96 -31.56 19.00 4.27
CA SER A 96 -32.92 19.07 3.77
C SER A 96 -32.92 18.83 2.25
N PHE A 97 -33.61 17.80 1.82
CA PHE A 97 -33.72 17.46 0.41
C PHE A 97 -35.04 17.94 -0.14
N GLY A 98 -35.13 19.27 -0.43
CA GLY A 98 -36.33 19.93 -0.96
C GLY A 98 -37.48 20.11 0.03
N ASP A 99 -37.20 20.04 1.34
CA ASP A 99 -38.22 20.19 2.40
C ASP A 99 -38.19 21.63 3.00
N TYR A 100 -37.14 21.94 3.77
CA TYR A 100 -36.94 23.28 4.29
C TYR A 100 -35.73 23.97 3.67
N PHE A 101 -35.58 25.27 3.84
CA PHE A 101 -34.48 26.02 3.28
C PHE A 101 -33.86 27.02 4.27
N LYS A 102 -33.38 28.18 3.83
CA LYS A 102 -32.59 29.15 4.60
C LYS A 102 -33.20 29.51 5.96
N LYS A 103 -34.51 29.80 5.98
CA LYS A 103 -35.21 30.29 7.19
C LYS A 103 -35.11 29.31 8.34
N GLU A 104 -35.48 28.07 8.11
CA GLU A 104 -35.46 27.00 9.10
C GLU A 104 -34.02 26.61 9.43
N ALA A 105 -33.10 26.50 8.46
CA ALA A 105 -31.72 26.20 8.71
C ALA A 105 -31.06 27.21 9.66
N ILE A 106 -31.25 28.51 9.44
CA ILE A 106 -30.73 29.58 10.29
C ILE A 106 -31.37 29.49 11.68
N ALA A 107 -32.70 29.29 11.75
CA ALA A 107 -33.41 29.18 13.01
C ALA A 107 -32.93 28.01 13.85
N TYR A 108 -32.75 26.81 13.24
CA TYR A 108 -32.25 25.63 13.94
C TYR A 108 -30.82 25.83 14.42
N ALA A 109 -29.96 26.41 13.59
CA ALA A 109 -28.57 26.66 13.98
C ALA A 109 -28.48 27.59 15.17
N TRP A 110 -29.27 28.71 15.15
CA TRP A 110 -29.32 29.64 16.25
C TRP A 110 -29.88 29.03 17.54
N GLU A 111 -31.00 28.31 17.43
CA GLU A 111 -31.66 27.62 18.56
C GLU A 111 -30.70 26.61 19.21
N PHE A 112 -29.98 25.82 18.40
CA PHE A 112 -29.06 24.83 18.88
C PHE A 112 -27.86 25.46 19.62
N LEU A 113 -27.18 26.42 18.99
CA LEU A 113 -25.98 27.04 19.58
C LEU A 113 -26.28 27.84 20.83
N THR A 114 -27.37 28.64 20.83
CA THR A 114 -27.67 29.53 21.95
C THR A 114 -28.58 28.92 23.00
N GLY A 115 -29.43 27.97 22.63
CA GLY A 115 -30.33 27.24 23.54
C GLY A 115 -29.71 25.96 24.09
N GLU A 116 -29.47 24.97 23.22
CA GLU A 116 -28.99 23.65 23.65
C GLU A 116 -27.52 23.66 24.13
N MET A 117 -26.65 24.41 23.43
CA MET A 117 -25.23 24.51 23.76
C MET A 117 -24.93 25.67 24.74
N GLY A 118 -25.82 26.63 24.87
CA GLY A 118 -25.71 27.75 25.82
C GLY A 118 -24.58 28.71 25.47
N LEU A 119 -24.18 28.83 24.20
CA LEU A 119 -23.13 29.75 23.79
C LEU A 119 -23.61 31.20 23.93
N ASP A 120 -22.72 32.08 24.36
CA ASP A 120 -23.01 33.49 24.55
C ASP A 120 -23.27 34.19 23.19
N LYS A 121 -24.50 34.66 22.99
CA LYS A 121 -24.95 35.38 21.78
C LYS A 121 -24.00 36.54 21.42
N ASN A 122 -23.38 37.16 22.43
CA ASN A 122 -22.48 38.30 22.25
C ASN A 122 -21.11 37.90 21.71
N ARG A 123 -20.85 36.65 21.54
CA ARG A 123 -19.63 36.09 20.94
C ARG A 123 -19.81 35.56 19.53
N LEU A 124 -21.06 35.52 19.05
CA LEU A 124 -21.40 34.97 17.74
C LEU A 124 -21.45 36.01 16.66
N TYR A 125 -20.97 35.65 15.47
CA TYR A 125 -21.05 36.43 14.23
C TYR A 125 -21.56 35.51 13.13
N ALA A 126 -22.28 36.09 12.14
CA ALA A 126 -22.67 35.38 10.94
C ALA A 126 -22.08 36.06 9.70
N THR A 127 -21.74 35.23 8.68
CA THR A 127 -21.41 35.76 7.37
C THR A 127 -22.50 35.45 6.37
N VAL A 128 -22.65 36.25 5.33
CA VAL A 128 -23.55 36.00 4.22
C VAL A 128 -22.81 36.29 2.90
N PHE A 129 -23.20 35.62 1.84
CA PHE A 129 -22.58 35.76 0.53
C PHE A 129 -22.78 37.14 -0.06
N GLU A 130 -21.69 37.83 -0.46
CA GLU A 130 -21.72 39.18 -1.04
C GLU A 130 -22.03 39.21 -2.54
N GLY A 131 -22.17 38.03 -3.17
CA GLY A 131 -22.32 37.86 -4.60
C GLY A 131 -21.02 37.62 -5.35
N SER A 132 -21.12 37.28 -6.63
CA SER A 132 -20.00 37.06 -7.54
C SER A 132 -20.31 37.63 -8.93
N LYS A 133 -19.48 38.60 -9.37
CA LYS A 133 -19.61 39.14 -10.71
C LYS A 133 -19.23 38.13 -11.79
N ASP A 134 -18.25 37.29 -11.50
CA ASP A 134 -17.75 36.28 -12.43
C ASP A 134 -18.82 35.21 -12.73
N ASP A 135 -19.52 34.77 -11.69
CA ASP A 135 -20.63 33.82 -11.82
C ASP A 135 -21.99 34.47 -12.05
N ARG A 136 -22.07 35.80 -12.11
CA ARG A 136 -23.32 36.60 -12.25
C ARG A 136 -24.34 36.33 -11.13
N LEU A 137 -23.82 36.12 -9.91
CA LEU A 137 -24.64 35.88 -8.72
C LEU A 137 -24.79 37.17 -7.89
N GLU A 138 -25.99 37.42 -7.42
CA GLU A 138 -26.28 38.51 -6.51
C GLU A 138 -25.93 38.14 -5.07
N GLU A 139 -25.89 39.19 -4.20
CA GLU A 139 -25.77 39.01 -2.75
C GLU A 139 -26.94 38.23 -2.16
N ASP A 140 -26.68 37.43 -1.10
CA ASP A 140 -27.72 36.63 -0.43
C ASP A 140 -28.52 37.50 0.57
N LYS A 141 -29.39 38.34 0.06
CA LYS A 141 -30.27 39.20 0.88
C LYS A 141 -31.23 38.41 1.75
N GLU A 142 -31.66 37.25 1.28
CA GLU A 142 -32.59 36.40 2.02
C GLU A 142 -31.95 35.90 3.31
N ALA A 143 -30.72 35.34 3.25
CA ALA A 143 -29.97 34.93 4.44
C ALA A 143 -29.70 36.11 5.39
N LEU A 144 -29.36 37.28 4.83
CA LEU A 144 -29.17 38.51 5.61
C LEU A 144 -30.40 38.87 6.45
N GLU A 145 -31.59 38.89 5.82
CA GLU A 145 -32.84 39.26 6.50
C GLU A 145 -33.22 38.20 7.58
N TYR A 146 -32.95 36.92 7.36
CA TYR A 146 -33.17 35.91 8.40
C TYR A 146 -32.22 36.07 9.57
N TRP A 147 -30.95 36.42 9.34
CA TRP A 147 -30.02 36.68 10.44
C TRP A 147 -30.33 37.89 11.28
N LYS A 148 -30.91 38.96 10.69
CA LYS A 148 -31.37 40.15 11.42
C LYS A 148 -32.42 39.84 12.48
N LEU A 149 -33.10 38.68 12.42
CA LEU A 149 -34.04 38.24 13.46
C LEU A 149 -33.31 37.81 14.75
N TYR A 150 -32.03 37.51 14.67
CA TYR A 150 -31.24 36.89 15.76
C TYR A 150 -30.02 37.74 16.15
N LEU A 151 -29.37 38.37 15.22
CA LEU A 151 -28.15 39.15 15.41
C LEU A 151 -28.36 40.62 15.03
N PRO A 152 -27.73 41.53 15.78
CA PRO A 152 -27.65 42.92 15.32
C PRO A 152 -26.80 43.04 14.06
N GLU A 153 -27.09 44.04 13.23
CA GLU A 153 -26.51 44.16 11.87
C GLU A 153 -24.99 44.30 11.87
N ASP A 154 -24.41 44.86 12.94
CA ASP A 154 -22.97 44.97 13.11
C ASP A 154 -22.25 43.62 13.37
N ARG A 155 -23.01 42.53 13.54
CA ARG A 155 -22.50 41.15 13.68
C ARG A 155 -22.79 40.23 12.48
N ILE A 156 -23.39 40.80 11.45
CA ILE A 156 -23.59 40.11 10.19
C ILE A 156 -22.64 40.72 9.15
N LEU A 157 -21.75 39.91 8.58
CA LEU A 157 -20.72 40.37 7.67
C LEU A 157 -20.95 39.78 6.28
N TYR A 158 -20.53 40.51 5.26
CA TYR A 158 -20.50 39.99 3.91
C TYR A 158 -19.17 39.24 3.68
N GLY A 159 -19.25 38.04 3.09
CA GLY A 159 -18.11 37.26 2.70
C GLY A 159 -18.06 37.02 1.21
N ASN A 160 -16.86 36.96 0.68
CA ASN A 160 -16.61 36.78 -0.75
C ASN A 160 -16.89 35.34 -1.21
N LYS A 161 -16.73 35.08 -2.51
CA LYS A 161 -16.93 33.73 -3.07
C LYS A 161 -16.07 32.65 -2.43
N LYS A 162 -14.84 32.96 -2.02
CA LYS A 162 -13.94 31.99 -1.39
C LYS A 162 -14.49 31.51 -0.05
N ASP A 163 -15.08 32.40 0.73
CA ASP A 163 -15.52 32.14 2.09
C ASP A 163 -17.01 31.72 2.11
N ASN A 164 -17.89 32.39 1.32
CA ASN A 164 -19.33 32.21 1.40
C ASN A 164 -20.00 31.63 0.13
N PHE A 165 -19.26 30.94 -0.71
CA PHE A 165 -19.83 30.14 -1.80
C PHE A 165 -19.18 28.76 -1.82
N TRP A 166 -19.90 27.76 -1.37
CA TRP A 166 -19.37 26.41 -1.25
C TRP A 166 -19.49 25.65 -2.57
N GLU A 167 -18.44 24.93 -2.92
CA GLU A 167 -18.35 24.08 -4.12
C GLU A 167 -17.76 22.72 -3.71
N MET A 168 -18.40 21.63 -4.14
CA MET A 168 -17.92 20.28 -3.85
C MET A 168 -16.53 20.01 -4.45
N GLY A 169 -16.25 20.58 -5.61
CA GLY A 169 -15.01 20.48 -6.37
C GLY A 169 -15.05 21.38 -7.60
N ASP A 170 -14.33 21.02 -8.65
CA ASP A 170 -14.34 21.75 -9.93
C ASP A 170 -15.69 21.59 -10.67
N MET A 171 -16.45 20.55 -10.34
CA MET A 171 -17.79 20.24 -10.86
C MET A 171 -18.66 19.66 -9.75
N GLY A 172 -19.97 19.85 -9.86
CA GLY A 172 -20.94 19.27 -8.94
C GLY A 172 -21.80 20.30 -8.21
N PRO A 173 -22.58 19.89 -7.19
CA PRO A 173 -23.46 20.75 -6.44
C PRO A 173 -22.71 21.88 -5.76
N CYS A 174 -23.30 23.07 -5.78
CA CYS A 174 -22.76 24.28 -5.16
C CYS A 174 -23.85 25.27 -4.79
N GLY A 175 -23.50 26.26 -3.98
CA GLY A 175 -24.39 27.31 -3.61
C GLY A 175 -23.83 28.31 -2.62
N PRO A 176 -24.51 29.46 -2.40
CA PRO A 176 -24.12 30.40 -1.36
C PRO A 176 -24.20 29.74 0.01
N CYS A 177 -23.34 30.18 0.92
CA CYS A 177 -23.37 29.68 2.28
C CYS A 177 -23.29 30.83 3.30
N SER A 178 -23.66 30.49 4.51
CA SER A 178 -23.60 31.39 5.67
C SER A 178 -22.84 30.68 6.79
N GLU A 179 -21.74 31.27 7.21
CA GLU A 179 -20.92 30.75 8.29
C GLU A 179 -21.29 31.39 9.62
N ILE A 180 -21.19 30.60 10.68
CA ILE A 180 -21.32 31.06 12.06
C ILE A 180 -19.95 30.99 12.70
N HIS A 181 -19.48 32.16 13.19
CA HIS A 181 -18.20 32.33 13.87
C HIS A 181 -18.39 32.61 15.34
N ILE A 182 -17.42 32.17 16.14
CA ILE A 182 -17.38 32.48 17.57
C ILE A 182 -16.07 33.16 17.94
N ASP A 183 -16.18 34.21 18.79
CA ASP A 183 -15.03 34.91 19.37
C ASP A 183 -14.71 34.35 20.76
N LEU A 184 -13.69 33.52 20.85
CA LEU A 184 -13.24 32.84 22.07
C LEU A 184 -12.25 33.67 22.87
N ARG A 185 -11.85 34.85 22.42
CA ARG A 185 -10.89 35.70 23.10
C ARG A 185 -11.39 36.15 24.46
N PRO A 186 -10.47 36.46 25.38
CA PRO A 186 -10.80 37.13 26.67
C PRO A 186 -11.51 38.46 26.42
N GLU A 187 -12.40 38.84 27.37
CA GLU A 187 -13.20 40.07 27.24
C GLU A 187 -12.33 41.33 27.06
N ALA A 188 -11.20 41.42 27.77
CA ALA A 188 -10.26 42.52 27.64
C ALA A 188 -9.75 42.72 26.19
N GLU A 189 -9.52 41.64 25.44
CA GLU A 189 -9.09 41.73 24.03
C GLU A 189 -10.25 42.09 23.11
N ARG A 190 -11.47 41.60 23.41
CA ARG A 190 -12.68 41.89 22.65
C ARG A 190 -13.09 43.37 22.71
N VAL A 191 -12.86 44.00 23.88
CA VAL A 191 -13.11 45.46 24.05
C VAL A 191 -12.09 46.27 23.26
N LEU A 192 -10.83 45.85 23.19
CA LEU A 192 -9.78 46.55 22.44
C LEU A 192 -9.97 46.45 20.92
N LYS A 193 -10.38 45.30 20.45
CA LYS A 193 -10.58 45.03 19.02
C LYS A 193 -11.83 44.18 18.82
N PRO A 194 -12.89 44.74 18.20
CA PRO A 194 -14.12 44.00 17.93
C PRO A 194 -13.86 42.73 17.11
N GLY A 195 -14.56 41.61 17.46
CA GLY A 195 -14.41 40.34 16.76
C GLY A 195 -14.76 40.41 15.27
N ARG A 196 -15.68 41.30 14.88
CA ARG A 196 -16.04 41.52 13.45
C ARG A 196 -14.85 41.85 12.55
N GLU A 197 -13.79 42.44 13.08
CA GLU A 197 -12.57 42.78 12.33
C GLU A 197 -11.66 41.57 12.12
N LEU A 198 -11.94 40.47 12.82
CA LEU A 198 -11.13 39.26 12.85
C LEU A 198 -11.83 38.06 12.21
N VAL A 199 -13.11 38.14 11.90
CA VAL A 199 -13.84 37.10 11.14
C VAL A 199 -13.18 36.93 9.77
N ASN A 200 -12.88 35.70 9.36
CA ASN A 200 -12.18 35.34 8.12
C ASN A 200 -10.83 36.05 7.93
N LYS A 201 -10.07 36.26 9.04
CA LYS A 201 -8.72 36.86 9.06
C LYS A 201 -7.69 35.96 9.75
N ASP A 202 -7.84 34.66 9.66
CA ASP A 202 -6.94 33.65 10.21
C ASP A 202 -6.60 33.84 11.69
N ASN A 203 -7.56 34.35 12.47
CA ASN A 203 -7.37 34.50 13.92
C ASN A 203 -7.73 33.20 14.63
N PRO A 204 -6.81 32.59 15.41
CA PRO A 204 -7.04 31.27 16.01
C PRO A 204 -8.13 31.23 17.10
N LEU A 205 -8.62 32.38 17.56
CA LEU A 205 -9.66 32.49 18.58
C LEU A 205 -10.96 33.15 18.07
N VAL A 206 -11.02 33.54 16.79
CA VAL A 206 -12.24 34.00 16.12
C VAL A 206 -12.47 33.08 14.93
N ILE A 207 -13.13 31.98 15.18
CA ILE A 207 -13.17 30.83 14.25
C ILE A 207 -14.58 30.53 13.78
N GLU A 208 -14.66 30.01 12.55
CA GLU A 208 -15.87 29.37 12.02
C GLU A 208 -16.13 28.09 12.79
N ILE A 209 -17.38 27.91 13.27
CA ILE A 209 -17.82 26.67 13.92
C ILE A 209 -18.86 25.92 13.10
N TRP A 210 -19.66 26.60 12.28
CA TRP A 210 -20.72 26.00 11.50
C TRP A 210 -20.89 26.68 10.15
N ASN A 211 -20.95 25.91 9.07
CA ASN A 211 -21.26 26.41 7.73
C ASN A 211 -22.64 25.90 7.29
N LEU A 212 -23.53 26.83 6.89
CA LEU A 212 -24.88 26.53 6.39
C LEU A 212 -24.87 26.76 4.87
N VAL A 213 -24.80 25.67 4.10
CA VAL A 213 -24.76 25.75 2.64
C VAL A 213 -26.15 25.61 2.05
N PHE A 214 -26.51 26.52 1.16
CA PHE A 214 -27.77 26.57 0.46
C PHE A 214 -27.57 26.12 -0.98
N MET A 215 -27.66 24.82 -1.20
CA MET A 215 -27.44 24.20 -2.50
C MET A 215 -28.53 24.57 -3.49
N GLN A 216 -28.16 25.34 -4.51
CA GLN A 216 -29.07 25.82 -5.54
C GLN A 216 -28.59 25.50 -6.95
N TYR A 217 -27.30 25.27 -7.13
CA TYR A 217 -26.65 25.13 -8.44
C TYR A 217 -25.86 23.86 -8.58
N ASN A 218 -25.63 23.46 -9.82
CA ASN A 218 -24.68 22.44 -10.25
C ASN A 218 -23.64 23.10 -11.17
N ARG A 219 -22.36 23.07 -10.81
CA ARG A 219 -21.27 23.56 -11.67
C ARG A 219 -20.92 22.50 -12.70
N LYS A 220 -21.00 22.88 -13.98
CA LYS A 220 -20.66 22.05 -15.14
C LYS A 220 -19.15 22.10 -15.44
N ALA A 221 -18.70 21.19 -16.31
CA ALA A 221 -17.31 21.09 -16.75
C ALA A 221 -16.79 22.34 -17.48
N ASP A 222 -17.68 23.10 -18.10
CA ASP A 222 -17.37 24.38 -18.77
C ASP A 222 -17.34 25.59 -17.82
N GLY A 223 -17.55 25.34 -16.51
CA GLY A 223 -17.60 26.37 -15.48
C GLY A 223 -18.94 27.08 -15.32
N SER A 224 -19.95 26.78 -16.16
CA SER A 224 -21.29 27.36 -16.04
C SER A 224 -22.07 26.81 -14.84
N LEU A 225 -23.04 27.57 -14.36
CA LEU A 225 -23.96 27.18 -13.29
C LEU A 225 -25.34 26.84 -13.87
N GLU A 226 -25.84 25.68 -13.50
CA GLU A 226 -27.20 25.24 -13.80
C GLU A 226 -27.98 25.09 -12.49
N ASN A 227 -29.25 25.52 -12.47
CA ASN A 227 -30.09 25.36 -11.29
C ASN A 227 -30.34 23.87 -10.98
N LEU A 228 -30.25 23.49 -9.72
CA LEU A 228 -30.67 22.15 -9.25
C LEU A 228 -32.20 22.01 -9.39
N PRO A 229 -32.70 20.75 -9.54
CA PRO A 229 -34.16 20.51 -9.62
C PRO A 229 -34.92 20.96 -8.39
N SER A 230 -34.25 20.99 -7.23
CA SER A 230 -34.81 21.49 -5.96
C SER A 230 -33.71 22.19 -5.17
N HIS A 231 -34.12 23.05 -4.25
CA HIS A 231 -33.21 23.68 -3.30
C HIS A 231 -32.96 22.73 -2.13
N HIS A 232 -31.69 22.59 -1.71
CA HIS A 232 -31.32 21.73 -0.62
C HIS A 232 -30.53 22.48 0.44
N VAL A 233 -30.61 22.02 1.68
CA VAL A 233 -29.76 22.49 2.76
C VAL A 233 -28.70 21.42 3.02
N ASP A 234 -27.46 21.84 3.06
CA ASP A 234 -26.31 21.07 3.53
C ASP A 234 -25.63 21.88 4.63
N THR A 235 -25.46 21.31 5.79
CA THR A 235 -24.74 22.00 6.85
C THR A 235 -23.60 21.17 7.38
N GLY A 236 -22.51 21.83 7.75
CA GLY A 236 -21.34 21.19 8.34
C GLY A 236 -20.82 21.98 9.52
N MET A 237 -20.97 21.42 10.72
CA MET A 237 -20.42 21.98 11.94
C MET A 237 -19.22 21.17 12.41
N GLY A 238 -18.08 21.84 12.60
CA GLY A 238 -16.88 21.19 13.13
C GLY A 238 -17.09 20.76 14.59
N PHE A 239 -17.20 19.44 14.81
CA PHE A 239 -17.46 18.90 16.14
C PHE A 239 -16.37 19.29 17.14
N GLU A 240 -15.11 19.16 16.79
CA GLU A 240 -13.98 19.49 17.66
C GLU A 240 -13.96 20.99 17.98
N ARG A 241 -14.28 21.87 17.00
CA ARG A 241 -14.40 23.32 17.22
C ARG A 241 -15.58 23.66 18.13
N LEU A 242 -16.71 22.97 17.97
CA LEU A 242 -17.84 23.12 18.88
C LEU A 242 -17.49 22.68 20.30
N CYS A 243 -16.81 21.53 20.46
CA CYS A 243 -16.32 21.08 21.77
C CYS A 243 -15.40 22.12 22.41
N MET A 244 -14.48 22.70 21.65
CA MET A 244 -13.58 23.75 22.11
C MET A 244 -14.37 24.97 22.65
N ALA A 245 -15.36 25.41 21.88
CA ALA A 245 -16.21 26.55 22.28
C ALA A 245 -17.03 26.27 23.53
N VAL A 246 -17.72 25.10 23.59
CA VAL A 246 -18.58 24.72 24.73
C VAL A 246 -17.79 24.44 26.00
N GLN A 247 -16.57 23.90 25.87
CA GLN A 247 -15.69 23.60 27.00
C GLN A 247 -14.82 24.81 27.42
N GLY A 248 -14.95 25.93 26.72
CA GLY A 248 -14.20 27.17 27.04
C GLY A 248 -12.70 27.02 26.88
N LYS A 249 -12.28 26.24 25.86
CA LYS A 249 -10.87 26.00 25.53
C LYS A 249 -10.41 26.90 24.37
N THR A 250 -9.11 27.02 24.20
CA THR A 250 -8.48 27.84 23.14
C THR A 250 -7.79 26.96 22.08
N SER A 251 -7.85 25.65 22.27
CA SER A 251 -7.35 24.65 21.31
C SER A 251 -8.25 23.42 21.34
N ASN A 252 -8.51 22.84 20.18
CA ASN A 252 -9.20 21.55 20.05
C ASN A 252 -8.47 20.46 20.84
N TYR A 253 -7.13 20.51 20.86
CA TYR A 253 -6.28 19.54 21.55
C TYR A 253 -6.41 19.57 23.07
N ASP A 254 -6.98 20.64 23.63
CA ASP A 254 -7.22 20.80 25.07
C ASP A 254 -8.63 20.34 25.50
N THR A 255 -9.41 19.84 24.55
CA THR A 255 -10.73 19.26 24.81
C THR A 255 -10.63 17.79 25.24
N ASP A 256 -11.72 17.26 25.78
CA ASP A 256 -11.81 15.85 26.18
C ASP A 256 -11.80 14.85 25.00
N VAL A 257 -11.83 15.34 23.75
CA VAL A 257 -11.59 14.53 22.55
C VAL A 257 -10.14 14.10 22.44
N PHE A 258 -9.19 14.97 22.82
CA PHE A 258 -7.76 14.75 22.64
C PHE A 258 -6.98 14.54 23.93
N THR A 259 -7.37 15.22 25.03
CA THR A 259 -6.60 15.20 26.29
C THR A 259 -6.36 13.80 26.85
N PRO A 260 -7.28 12.82 26.76
CA PRO A 260 -6.98 11.47 27.25
C PRO A 260 -5.88 10.78 26.40
N ILE A 261 -5.91 10.97 25.07
CA ILE A 261 -4.93 10.40 24.16
C ILE A 261 -3.55 11.05 24.37
N ILE A 262 -3.52 12.40 24.45
CA ILE A 262 -2.30 13.17 24.73
C ILE A 262 -1.72 12.79 26.09
N GLY A 263 -2.57 12.62 27.11
CA GLY A 263 -2.15 12.16 28.43
C GLY A 263 -1.50 10.79 28.42
N GLU A 264 -2.01 9.85 27.64
CA GLU A 264 -1.40 8.53 27.50
C GLU A 264 -0.09 8.57 26.69
N ILE A 265 -0.01 9.43 25.65
CA ILE A 265 1.25 9.67 24.92
C ILE A 265 2.31 10.25 25.88
N ALA A 266 1.93 11.24 26.69
CA ALA A 266 2.80 11.83 27.70
C ALA A 266 3.31 10.78 28.71
N ARG A 267 2.40 9.93 29.22
CA ARG A 267 2.74 8.84 30.15
C ARG A 267 3.71 7.83 29.53
N LEU A 268 3.46 7.41 28.28
CA LEU A 268 4.29 6.40 27.59
C LEU A 268 5.66 6.95 27.19
N SER A 269 5.73 8.23 26.84
CA SER A 269 6.99 8.88 26.43
C SER A 269 7.81 9.43 27.60
N GLY A 270 7.20 9.57 28.79
CA GLY A 270 7.82 10.23 29.94
C GLY A 270 8.00 11.74 29.77
N LYS A 271 7.31 12.35 28.78
CA LYS A 271 7.31 13.79 28.51
C LYS A 271 6.07 14.44 29.10
N GLU A 272 6.15 15.70 29.49
CA GLU A 272 5.01 16.46 30.01
C GLU A 272 4.47 17.42 28.95
N TYR A 273 3.17 17.33 28.64
CA TYR A 273 2.51 18.24 27.70
C TYR A 273 2.45 19.67 28.27
N GLY A 274 2.73 20.66 27.45
CA GLY A 274 2.78 22.08 27.84
C GLY A 274 4.14 22.56 28.34
N LYS A 275 5.21 21.76 28.27
CA LYS A 275 6.56 22.12 28.69
C LYS A 275 7.56 22.33 27.58
N ASP A 276 7.40 21.63 26.46
CA ASP A 276 8.28 21.68 25.28
C ASP A 276 7.43 21.78 24.02
N ALA A 277 7.56 22.90 23.30
CA ALA A 277 6.76 23.17 22.11
C ALA A 277 6.90 22.09 21.03
N ALA A 278 8.09 21.50 20.84
CA ALA A 278 8.31 20.46 19.84
C ALA A 278 7.68 19.13 20.28
N ALA A 279 7.78 18.79 21.57
CA ALA A 279 7.11 17.62 22.13
C ALA A 279 5.57 17.79 22.11
N ASP A 280 5.06 18.98 22.35
CA ASP A 280 3.63 19.29 22.32
C ASP A 280 3.06 19.11 20.92
N VAL A 281 3.75 19.64 19.89
CA VAL A 281 3.40 19.42 18.48
C VAL A 281 3.42 17.94 18.16
N ALA A 282 4.43 17.20 18.58
CA ALA A 282 4.51 15.77 18.34
C ALA A 282 3.33 15.00 18.97
N MET A 283 2.96 15.32 20.21
CA MET A 283 1.83 14.69 20.90
C MET A 283 0.50 14.98 20.20
N ARG A 284 0.30 16.22 19.72
CA ARG A 284 -0.90 16.61 18.94
C ARG A 284 -0.97 15.86 17.61
N VAL A 285 0.14 15.82 16.87
CA VAL A 285 0.23 15.08 15.58
C VAL A 285 -0.10 13.61 15.79
N ILE A 286 0.47 12.97 16.80
CA ILE A 286 0.25 11.54 17.08
C ILE A 286 -1.21 11.29 17.46
N ALA A 287 -1.80 12.13 18.32
CA ALA A 287 -3.19 12.00 18.76
C ALA A 287 -4.18 12.16 17.60
N ASP A 288 -3.95 13.13 16.71
CA ASP A 288 -4.74 13.33 15.50
C ASP A 288 -4.60 12.15 14.53
N HIS A 289 -3.39 11.76 14.23
CA HIS A 289 -3.10 10.72 13.24
C HIS A 289 -3.56 9.33 13.70
N LEU A 290 -3.54 9.05 15.02
CA LEU A 290 -4.10 7.82 15.57
C LEU A 290 -5.58 7.67 15.21
N ARG A 291 -6.37 8.74 15.33
CA ARG A 291 -7.80 8.76 14.95
C ARG A 291 -7.95 8.41 13.46
N THR A 292 -7.22 9.13 12.62
CA THR A 292 -7.24 8.91 11.16
C THR A 292 -6.92 7.47 10.78
N ILE A 293 -5.84 6.92 11.35
CA ILE A 293 -5.38 5.57 11.02
C ILE A 293 -6.36 4.52 11.51
N ALA A 294 -6.81 4.62 12.76
CA ALA A 294 -7.73 3.67 13.37
C ALA A 294 -9.06 3.60 12.60
N PHE A 295 -9.67 4.74 12.30
CA PHE A 295 -10.92 4.79 11.54
C PHE A 295 -10.75 4.36 10.07
N SER A 296 -9.62 4.67 9.43
CA SER A 296 -9.35 4.16 8.09
C SER A 296 -9.25 2.63 8.05
N ILE A 297 -8.63 2.03 9.08
CA ILE A 297 -8.55 0.58 9.22
C ILE A 297 -9.93 -0.03 9.44
N THR A 298 -10.77 0.58 10.30
CA THR A 298 -12.15 0.10 10.53
C THR A 298 -13.02 0.20 9.27
N ASP A 299 -12.78 1.20 8.42
CA ASP A 299 -13.44 1.37 7.13
C ASP A 299 -12.85 0.42 6.04
N GLY A 300 -11.93 -0.48 6.42
CA GLY A 300 -11.33 -1.49 5.54
C GLY A 300 -10.15 -1.01 4.68
N GLN A 301 -9.67 0.21 4.93
CA GLN A 301 -8.49 0.73 4.23
C GLN A 301 -7.23 0.51 5.05
N LEU A 302 -6.44 -0.49 4.64
CA LEU A 302 -5.15 -0.75 5.25
C LEU A 302 -4.05 0.13 4.63
N PRO A 303 -2.98 0.47 5.40
CA PRO A 303 -1.79 1.11 4.86
C PRO A 303 -1.20 0.28 3.70
N SER A 304 -0.88 0.94 2.56
CA SER A 304 -0.34 0.26 1.38
C SER A 304 0.57 1.19 0.57
N ASN A 305 1.08 0.73 -0.58
CA ASN A 305 1.94 1.53 -1.46
C ASN A 305 1.17 2.31 -2.54
N VAL A 306 -0.16 2.19 -2.60
CA VAL A 306 -0.96 2.75 -3.69
C VAL A 306 -2.24 3.42 -3.18
N LYS A 307 -2.73 4.42 -3.93
CA LYS A 307 -4.02 5.11 -3.73
C LYS A 307 -4.23 5.55 -2.26
N ALA A 308 -5.43 5.35 -1.73
CA ALA A 308 -5.80 5.74 -0.36
C ALA A 308 -4.89 5.10 0.70
N GLY A 309 -4.51 3.82 0.54
CA GLY A 309 -3.62 3.14 1.47
C GLY A 309 -2.23 3.76 1.57
N TYR A 310 -1.72 4.36 0.48
CA TYR A 310 -0.46 5.11 0.50
C TYR A 310 -0.58 6.36 1.39
N VAL A 311 -1.69 7.09 1.28
CA VAL A 311 -1.94 8.29 2.11
C VAL A 311 -2.02 7.90 3.59
N ILE A 312 -2.75 6.84 3.94
CA ILE A 312 -2.86 6.36 5.32
C ILE A 312 -1.49 5.89 5.85
N ARG A 313 -0.71 5.18 5.04
CA ARG A 313 0.67 4.79 5.39
C ARG A 313 1.56 6.01 5.64
N ARG A 314 1.44 7.06 4.82
CA ARG A 314 2.18 8.31 4.98
C ARG A 314 1.85 9.01 6.30
N ILE A 315 0.56 9.08 6.66
CA ILE A 315 0.09 9.65 7.93
C ILE A 315 0.66 8.87 9.12
N LEU A 316 0.61 7.53 9.07
CA LEU A 316 1.17 6.69 10.12
C LEU A 316 2.70 6.93 10.27
N ARG A 317 3.44 6.92 9.16
CA ARG A 317 4.89 7.16 9.19
C ARG A 317 5.25 8.56 9.68
N ARG A 318 4.42 9.58 9.38
CA ARG A 318 4.58 10.92 9.94
C ARG A 318 4.48 10.89 11.46
N ALA A 319 3.46 10.26 12.01
CA ALA A 319 3.30 10.13 13.47
C ALA A 319 4.47 9.37 14.13
N VAL A 320 4.89 8.24 13.53
CA VAL A 320 6.05 7.47 14.02
C VAL A 320 7.34 8.29 14.02
N ARG A 321 7.55 9.10 12.98
CA ARG A 321 8.73 10.00 12.92
C ARG A 321 8.68 11.05 14.03
N TYR A 322 7.51 11.69 14.25
CA TYR A 322 7.37 12.66 15.35
C TYR A 322 7.66 12.02 16.71
N ALA A 323 7.16 10.81 16.93
CA ALA A 323 7.44 10.03 18.12
C ALA A 323 8.93 9.73 18.28
N TYR A 324 9.58 9.27 17.22
CA TYR A 324 11.00 8.93 17.20
C TYR A 324 11.88 10.14 17.45
N THR A 325 11.58 11.28 16.80
CA THR A 325 12.44 12.46 16.80
C THR A 325 12.25 13.31 18.07
N PHE A 326 11.00 13.53 18.51
CA PHE A 326 10.70 14.51 19.55
C PHE A 326 10.30 13.89 20.90
N LEU A 327 9.82 12.63 20.89
CA LEU A 327 9.42 11.93 22.10
C LEU A 327 10.35 10.78 22.47
N ASP A 328 11.44 10.59 21.74
CA ASP A 328 12.46 9.53 21.92
C ASP A 328 11.90 8.10 21.95
N GLN A 329 10.79 7.88 21.24
CA GLN A 329 10.17 6.56 21.12
C GLN A 329 10.85 5.77 20.00
N LYS A 330 11.76 4.87 20.37
CA LYS A 330 12.56 4.04 19.42
C LYS A 330 11.88 2.72 19.06
N ASP A 331 10.90 2.31 19.84
CA ASP A 331 10.11 1.09 19.65
C ASP A 331 8.66 1.44 19.28
N ALA A 332 7.93 0.50 18.67
CA ALA A 332 6.52 0.66 18.37
C ALA A 332 5.69 0.92 19.64
N PHE A 333 4.92 1.99 19.66
CA PHE A 333 4.12 2.38 20.83
C PHE A 333 2.71 2.88 20.48
N MET A 334 2.47 3.39 19.27
CA MET A 334 1.17 3.97 18.89
C MET A 334 0.02 2.97 19.03
N TYR A 335 0.26 1.69 18.76
CA TYR A 335 -0.74 0.65 18.93
C TYR A 335 -1.25 0.56 20.39
N LYS A 336 -0.44 0.95 21.38
CA LYS A 336 -0.82 0.99 22.80
C LYS A 336 -1.81 2.11 23.14
N LEU A 337 -1.99 3.08 22.23
CA LEU A 337 -2.93 4.20 22.37
C LEU A 337 -4.35 3.82 21.92
N VAL A 338 -4.51 2.73 21.18
CA VAL A 338 -5.81 2.29 20.64
C VAL A 338 -6.86 2.06 21.72
N PRO A 339 -6.56 1.44 22.87
CA PRO A 339 -7.54 1.31 23.96
C PRO A 339 -8.10 2.66 24.44
N VAL A 340 -7.25 3.68 24.60
CA VAL A 340 -7.69 5.01 25.04
C VAL A 340 -8.56 5.68 23.97
N LEU A 341 -8.22 5.54 22.70
CA LEU A 341 -9.08 6.01 21.61
C LEU A 341 -10.47 5.35 21.66
N ILE A 342 -10.53 4.05 21.95
CA ILE A 342 -11.80 3.32 22.09
C ILE A 342 -12.61 3.84 23.30
N GLU A 343 -11.98 4.18 24.41
CA GLU A 343 -12.64 4.79 25.57
C GLU A 343 -13.26 6.16 25.22
N VAL A 344 -12.57 6.97 24.40
CA VAL A 344 -13.05 8.30 23.99
C VAL A 344 -14.16 8.23 22.96
N MET A 345 -14.03 7.36 21.94
CA MET A 345 -14.89 7.40 20.74
C MET A 345 -15.71 6.12 20.52
N GLY A 346 -15.36 5.00 21.15
CA GLY A 346 -15.94 3.69 20.85
C GLY A 346 -17.41 3.55 21.24
N GLN A 347 -17.95 4.40 22.12
CA GLN A 347 -19.37 4.40 22.45
C GLN A 347 -20.21 4.81 21.23
N HIS A 348 -19.78 5.82 20.47
CA HIS A 348 -20.47 6.28 19.27
C HIS A 348 -20.08 5.48 18.02
N TYR A 349 -18.83 5.00 17.97
CA TYR A 349 -18.25 4.24 16.87
C TYR A 349 -17.87 2.81 17.33
N PRO A 350 -18.83 1.89 17.48
CA PRO A 350 -18.59 0.55 18.03
C PRO A 350 -17.65 -0.30 17.17
N GLU A 351 -17.44 0.07 15.89
CA GLU A 351 -16.50 -0.55 14.99
C GLU A 351 -15.05 -0.48 15.50
N LEU A 352 -14.68 0.57 16.23
CA LEU A 352 -13.36 0.65 16.89
C LEU A 352 -13.15 -0.49 17.89
N SER A 353 -14.16 -0.76 18.72
CA SER A 353 -14.12 -1.83 19.72
C SER A 353 -14.11 -3.22 19.07
N SER A 354 -14.96 -3.42 18.06
CA SER A 354 -15.09 -4.73 17.39
C SER A 354 -13.84 -5.11 16.58
N GLN A 355 -13.08 -4.13 16.09
CA GLN A 355 -11.87 -4.35 15.29
C GLN A 355 -10.57 -4.00 16.04
N ARG A 356 -10.62 -3.84 17.36
CA ARG A 356 -9.48 -3.44 18.20
C ARG A 356 -8.20 -4.22 17.87
N VAL A 357 -8.29 -5.55 17.87
CA VAL A 357 -7.11 -6.41 17.62
C VAL A 357 -6.50 -6.17 16.25
N LEU A 358 -7.34 -5.98 15.21
CA LEU A 358 -6.87 -5.65 13.87
C LEU A 358 -6.15 -4.30 13.84
N ILE A 359 -6.74 -3.26 14.45
CA ILE A 359 -6.18 -1.91 14.50
C ILE A 359 -4.82 -1.93 15.20
N GLU A 360 -4.74 -2.51 16.40
CA GLU A 360 -3.50 -2.61 17.19
C GLU A 360 -2.40 -3.31 16.41
N ARG A 361 -2.70 -4.44 15.75
CA ARG A 361 -1.72 -5.23 15.00
C ARG A 361 -1.25 -4.54 13.73
N VAL A 362 -2.14 -3.97 12.94
CA VAL A 362 -1.77 -3.24 11.72
C VAL A 362 -0.86 -2.06 12.04
N ILE A 363 -1.21 -1.27 13.07
CA ILE A 363 -0.37 -0.16 13.52
C ILE A 363 0.99 -0.68 13.96
N GLN A 364 1.04 -1.68 14.84
CA GLN A 364 2.28 -2.24 15.37
C GLN A 364 3.22 -2.75 14.26
N GLU A 365 2.70 -3.47 13.27
CA GLU A 365 3.51 -4.01 12.18
C GLU A 365 4.05 -2.90 11.25
N GLU A 366 3.24 -1.90 10.92
CA GLU A 366 3.70 -0.74 10.14
C GLU A 366 4.74 0.09 10.91
N GLU A 367 4.55 0.30 12.22
CA GLU A 367 5.55 0.96 13.08
C GLU A 367 6.87 0.20 13.06
N ASN A 368 6.84 -1.12 13.36
CA ASN A 368 8.03 -1.97 13.37
C ASN A 368 8.73 -1.99 12.01
N ALA A 369 7.97 -2.09 10.91
CA ALA A 369 8.52 -2.08 9.57
C ALA A 369 9.20 -0.75 9.23
N PHE A 370 8.59 0.36 9.62
CA PHE A 370 9.14 1.69 9.36
C PHE A 370 10.33 2.02 10.25
N LEU A 371 10.28 1.70 11.54
CA LEU A 371 11.39 1.93 12.48
C LEU A 371 12.68 1.22 12.06
N ARG A 372 12.59 0.01 11.47
CA ARG A 372 13.76 -0.69 10.91
C ARG A 372 14.46 0.07 9.79
N THR A 373 13.73 0.88 9.02
CA THR A 373 14.27 1.67 7.89
C THR A 373 14.52 3.12 8.28
N LEU A 374 13.78 3.64 9.24
CA LEU A 374 13.83 5.04 9.68
C LEU A 374 15.21 5.43 10.20
N ASP A 375 15.80 4.64 11.09
CA ASP A 375 17.12 4.91 11.65
C ASP A 375 18.21 4.98 10.56
N LYS A 376 18.16 4.06 9.59
CA LYS A 376 19.08 4.06 8.44
C LYS A 376 18.84 5.26 7.52
N GLY A 377 17.57 5.58 7.26
CA GLY A 377 17.16 6.69 6.41
C GLY A 377 17.58 8.05 7.00
N ILE A 378 17.38 8.26 8.31
CA ILE A 378 17.80 9.47 9.01
C ILE A 378 19.33 9.60 8.97
N LYS A 379 20.08 8.56 9.34
CA LYS A 379 21.55 8.57 9.29
C LYS A 379 22.11 8.84 7.89
N LEU A 380 21.44 8.37 6.84
CA LEU A 380 21.84 8.66 5.46
C LEU A 380 21.52 10.11 5.10
N LEU A 381 20.33 10.59 5.49
CA LEU A 381 19.92 11.97 5.25
C LEU A 381 20.79 12.96 6.00
N ASP A 382 21.21 12.68 7.23
CA ASP A 382 22.16 13.50 8.00
C ASP A 382 23.49 13.66 7.25
N LYS A 383 24.03 12.57 6.69
CA LYS A 383 25.25 12.63 5.85
C LYS A 383 25.04 13.46 4.58
N ILE A 384 23.85 13.36 3.96
CA ILE A 384 23.50 14.16 2.78
C ILE A 384 23.43 15.64 3.17
N ILE A 385 22.82 15.96 4.31
CA ILE A 385 22.72 17.32 4.86
C ILE A 385 24.12 17.90 5.14
N GLU A 386 24.97 17.16 5.85
CA GLU A 386 26.33 17.55 6.14
C GLU A 386 27.13 17.83 4.86
N LYS A 387 27.04 16.92 3.87
CA LYS A 387 27.71 17.08 2.58
C LYS A 387 27.20 18.29 1.81
N THR A 388 25.88 18.46 1.71
CA THR A 388 25.26 19.57 0.98
C THR A 388 25.62 20.92 1.60
N LYS A 389 25.63 20.99 2.94
CA LYS A 389 26.08 22.20 3.67
C LYS A 389 27.59 22.46 3.51
N ALA A 390 28.42 21.42 3.51
CA ALA A 390 29.86 21.55 3.31
C ALA A 390 30.26 22.04 1.90
N GLU A 391 29.41 21.72 0.91
CA GLU A 391 29.54 22.15 -0.48
C GLU A 391 28.87 23.52 -0.77
N ASP A 392 28.30 24.16 0.28
CA ASP A 392 27.58 25.45 0.24
C ASP A 392 26.35 25.46 -0.68
N PHE A 393 25.74 24.28 -0.87
CA PHE A 393 24.49 24.15 -1.60
C PHE A 393 23.27 24.25 -0.65
N LEU A 394 22.17 24.84 -1.16
CA LEU A 394 20.87 24.91 -0.46
C LEU A 394 19.88 23.85 -0.94
N THR A 395 20.23 23.12 -2.00
CA THR A 395 19.32 22.18 -2.66
C THR A 395 19.93 20.79 -2.74
N VAL A 396 19.21 19.80 -2.24
CA VAL A 396 19.55 18.38 -2.39
C VAL A 396 19.06 17.89 -3.76
N PRO A 397 19.89 17.17 -4.55
CA PRO A 397 19.50 16.62 -5.84
C PRO A 397 18.30 15.67 -5.74
N GLY A 398 17.39 15.75 -6.72
CA GLY A 398 16.17 14.95 -6.72
C GLY A 398 16.38 13.45 -6.84
N ASN A 399 17.44 13.00 -7.53
CA ASN A 399 17.83 11.59 -7.64
C ASN A 399 18.25 11.02 -6.27
N VAL A 400 18.91 11.82 -5.42
CA VAL A 400 19.30 11.41 -4.06
C VAL A 400 18.06 11.26 -3.17
N ALA A 401 17.10 12.18 -3.27
CA ALA A 401 15.81 12.06 -2.59
C ALA A 401 14.98 10.88 -3.11
N PHE A 402 15.10 10.56 -4.41
CA PHE A 402 14.45 9.41 -5.02
C PHE A 402 15.06 8.08 -4.53
N GLU A 403 16.36 7.98 -4.36
CA GLU A 403 17.02 6.81 -3.76
C GLU A 403 16.54 6.55 -2.33
N LEU A 404 16.41 7.60 -1.52
CA LEU A 404 15.81 7.50 -0.17
C LEU A 404 14.39 6.96 -0.23
N TYR A 405 13.59 7.41 -1.19
CA TYR A 405 12.21 6.98 -1.38
C TYR A 405 12.10 5.53 -1.88
N ASP A 406 12.81 5.20 -2.96
CA ASP A 406 12.68 3.91 -3.67
C ASP A 406 13.36 2.75 -2.91
N THR A 407 14.58 2.97 -2.42
CA THR A 407 15.41 1.94 -1.80
C THR A 407 15.13 1.78 -0.31
N TYR A 408 14.93 2.89 0.40
CA TYR A 408 14.77 2.88 1.86
C TYR A 408 13.32 3.08 2.32
N GLY A 409 12.40 3.29 1.38
CA GLY A 409 10.99 3.55 1.69
C GLY A 409 10.76 4.81 2.53
N PHE A 410 11.67 5.78 2.40
CA PHE A 410 11.64 7.05 3.12
C PHE A 410 10.81 8.06 2.31
N PRO A 411 9.62 8.47 2.76
CA PRO A 411 8.73 9.31 1.96
C PRO A 411 9.36 10.67 1.62
N LEU A 412 9.06 11.20 0.42
CA LEU A 412 9.59 12.48 -0.03
C LEU A 412 9.23 13.63 0.92
N ASP A 413 7.99 13.70 1.37
CA ASP A 413 7.50 14.73 2.29
C ASP A 413 8.24 14.68 3.62
N LEU A 414 8.64 13.50 4.08
CA LEU A 414 9.48 13.34 5.26
C LEU A 414 10.90 13.84 5.00
N THR A 415 11.47 13.52 3.83
CA THR A 415 12.76 14.05 3.40
C THR A 415 12.74 15.58 3.34
N GLU A 416 11.70 16.16 2.72
CA GLU A 416 11.54 17.62 2.60
C GLU A 416 11.39 18.29 3.95
N LEU A 417 10.64 17.69 4.87
CA LEU A 417 10.45 18.23 6.20
C LEU A 417 11.80 18.31 6.98
N ILE A 418 12.59 17.24 6.97
CA ILE A 418 13.89 17.22 7.63
C ILE A 418 14.86 18.19 6.96
N LEU A 419 14.85 18.28 5.64
CA LEU A 419 15.68 19.24 4.91
C LEU A 419 15.28 20.68 5.22
N LYS A 420 13.99 20.99 5.29
CA LYS A 420 13.47 22.32 5.66
C LYS A 420 13.88 22.72 7.08
N GLU A 421 13.83 21.80 8.04
CA GLU A 421 14.33 22.01 9.42
C GLU A 421 15.84 22.35 9.44
N ASN A 422 16.58 21.91 8.41
CA ASN A 422 18.00 22.16 8.24
C ASN A 422 18.33 23.33 7.29
N GLY A 423 17.33 24.09 6.83
CA GLY A 423 17.48 25.20 5.90
C GLY A 423 17.76 24.80 4.46
N LEU A 424 17.47 23.54 4.10
CA LEU A 424 17.70 22.97 2.77
C LEU A 424 16.37 22.67 2.08
N VAL A 425 16.41 22.51 0.75
CA VAL A 425 15.25 22.11 -0.07
C VAL A 425 15.64 20.95 -1.00
N VAL A 426 14.63 20.22 -1.49
CA VAL A 426 14.82 19.15 -2.49
C VAL A 426 14.56 19.69 -3.90
N ASN A 427 15.29 19.22 -4.89
CA ASN A 427 14.97 19.43 -6.29
C ASN A 427 13.77 18.55 -6.70
N ARG A 428 12.56 19.06 -6.48
CA ARG A 428 11.29 18.35 -6.80
C ARG A 428 11.16 18.02 -8.28
N ARG A 429 11.75 18.83 -9.19
CA ARG A 429 11.65 18.58 -10.64
C ARG A 429 12.42 17.32 -11.03
N GLU A 430 13.64 17.16 -10.53
CA GLU A 430 14.46 15.96 -10.74
C GLU A 430 13.81 14.73 -10.08
N PHE A 431 13.35 14.85 -8.83
CA PHE A 431 12.65 13.76 -8.15
C PHE A 431 11.43 13.28 -8.96
N LYS A 432 10.63 14.22 -9.48
CA LYS A 432 9.47 13.91 -10.29
C LYS A 432 9.84 13.21 -11.60
N ALA A 433 10.94 13.62 -12.23
CA ALA A 433 11.45 12.98 -13.44
C ALA A 433 11.86 11.52 -13.18
N GLU A 434 12.56 11.23 -12.08
CA GLU A 434 12.92 9.86 -11.68
C GLU A 434 11.69 9.01 -11.36
N MET A 435 10.71 9.61 -10.67
CA MET A 435 9.43 8.96 -10.38
C MET A 435 8.63 8.63 -11.65
N GLU A 436 8.62 9.54 -12.63
CA GLU A 436 7.96 9.33 -13.92
C GLU A 436 8.68 8.28 -14.75
N ALA A 437 10.01 8.30 -14.77
CA ALA A 437 10.82 7.28 -15.43
C ALA A 437 10.60 5.87 -14.83
N GLN A 438 10.40 5.77 -13.52
CA GLN A 438 10.00 4.51 -12.86
C GLN A 438 8.58 4.09 -13.24
N LYS A 439 7.63 5.05 -13.25
CA LYS A 439 6.24 4.81 -13.67
C LYS A 439 6.12 4.43 -15.13
N GLU A 440 6.92 5.02 -16.03
CA GLU A 440 6.94 4.67 -17.45
C GLU A 440 7.49 3.26 -17.66
N ARG A 441 8.53 2.86 -16.95
CA ARG A 441 9.00 1.47 -16.92
C ARG A 441 7.89 0.49 -16.48
N SER A 442 6.98 0.95 -15.61
CA SER A 442 5.81 0.18 -15.16
C SER A 442 4.57 0.34 -16.05
N ARG A 443 4.44 1.46 -16.81
CA ARG A 443 3.26 1.85 -17.61
C ARG A 443 3.37 1.54 -19.09
N SER A 444 4.50 1.13 -19.64
CA SER A 444 4.66 0.88 -21.08
C SER A 444 3.73 -0.21 -21.67
N ALA A 445 2.67 -0.53 -20.95
CA ALA A 445 1.73 -1.59 -21.25
C ALA A 445 0.30 -1.18 -21.69
N ALA A 446 -0.15 0.07 -21.60
CA ALA A 446 -1.58 0.35 -21.82
C ALA A 446 -1.89 1.73 -22.41
N ALA A 447 -1.83 1.85 -23.73
CA ALA A 447 -2.61 2.85 -24.46
C ALA A 447 -3.75 2.12 -25.18
N VAL A 448 -5.00 2.32 -24.73
CA VAL A 448 -6.22 1.82 -25.37
C VAL A 448 -7.00 3.05 -25.87
N SER A 449 -7.37 3.09 -27.15
CA SER A 449 -8.32 4.07 -27.67
C SER A 449 -9.61 3.35 -28.09
N THR A 450 -10.75 3.91 -27.68
CA THR A 450 -12.09 3.37 -28.00
C THR A 450 -12.85 4.39 -28.83
N ASP A 451 -13.58 3.90 -29.84
CA ASP A 451 -14.55 4.69 -30.59
C ASP A 451 -15.87 4.82 -29.80
N ASP A 452 -16.77 5.71 -30.23
CA ASP A 452 -18.11 5.83 -29.65
C ASP A 452 -18.98 4.62 -30.00
N TRP A 453 -19.99 4.37 -29.15
CA TRP A 453 -20.95 3.29 -29.38
C TRP A 453 -21.83 3.55 -30.59
N VAL A 454 -21.93 2.53 -31.46
CA VAL A 454 -22.93 2.46 -32.52
C VAL A 454 -24.10 1.63 -32.00
N GLU A 455 -25.24 2.25 -31.87
CA GLU A 455 -26.47 1.61 -31.40
C GLU A 455 -27.25 1.01 -32.58
N LEU A 456 -27.63 -0.27 -32.46
CA LEU A 456 -28.40 -1.01 -33.47
C LEU A 456 -29.84 -1.19 -33.02
N ILE A 457 -30.05 -1.41 -31.72
CA ILE A 457 -31.34 -1.59 -31.09
C ILE A 457 -31.35 -0.71 -29.83
N ALA A 458 -32.36 0.17 -29.71
CA ALA A 458 -32.55 1.01 -28.52
C ALA A 458 -33.11 0.14 -27.39
N ASP A 459 -32.20 -0.54 -26.70
CA ASP A 459 -32.50 -1.36 -25.52
C ASP A 459 -31.43 -1.09 -24.46
N ASP A 460 -31.87 -0.50 -23.35
CA ASP A 460 -31.03 -0.21 -22.18
C ASP A 460 -31.08 -1.31 -21.12
N THR A 461 -31.86 -2.36 -21.35
CA THR A 461 -31.97 -3.53 -20.45
C THR A 461 -31.18 -4.69 -20.99
N GLN A 462 -30.25 -5.21 -20.20
CA GLN A 462 -29.51 -6.43 -20.52
C GLN A 462 -29.79 -7.48 -19.45
N GLU A 463 -30.23 -8.67 -19.85
CA GLU A 463 -30.46 -9.77 -18.91
C GLU A 463 -29.25 -10.71 -18.89
N PHE A 464 -28.79 -11.06 -17.68
CA PHE A 464 -27.78 -12.09 -17.47
C PHE A 464 -28.43 -13.40 -17.07
N VAL A 465 -28.26 -14.41 -17.91
CA VAL A 465 -28.85 -15.77 -17.71
C VAL A 465 -27.80 -16.83 -17.41
N GLY A 466 -26.54 -16.44 -17.26
CA GLY A 466 -25.40 -17.37 -17.15
C GLY A 466 -25.29 -18.11 -15.81
N TYR A 467 -26.23 -17.95 -14.88
CA TYR A 467 -26.37 -18.85 -13.73
C TYR A 467 -27.08 -20.17 -14.09
N ASP A 468 -27.94 -20.14 -15.11
CA ASP A 468 -28.78 -21.26 -15.49
C ASP A 468 -28.44 -21.81 -16.86
N TYR A 469 -27.94 -20.96 -17.75
CA TYR A 469 -27.68 -21.30 -19.16
C TYR A 469 -26.25 -20.94 -19.55
N THR A 470 -25.58 -21.85 -20.26
CA THR A 470 -24.26 -21.63 -20.85
C THR A 470 -24.30 -21.35 -22.34
N GLU A 471 -25.52 -21.41 -22.93
CA GLU A 471 -25.81 -21.18 -24.34
C GLU A 471 -27.20 -20.54 -24.46
N THR A 472 -27.35 -19.47 -25.27
CA THR A 472 -28.65 -18.84 -25.53
C THR A 472 -28.62 -18.06 -26.85
N GLU A 473 -29.79 -17.84 -27.44
CA GLU A 473 -29.93 -16.94 -28.60
C GLU A 473 -29.85 -15.47 -28.15
N VAL A 474 -29.09 -14.66 -28.90
CA VAL A 474 -28.82 -13.26 -28.57
C VAL A 474 -28.90 -12.37 -29.79
N GLN A 475 -29.21 -11.09 -29.60
CA GLN A 475 -29.10 -10.04 -30.61
C GLN A 475 -28.11 -8.98 -30.13
N ILE A 476 -27.32 -8.43 -31.06
CA ILE A 476 -26.38 -7.35 -30.77
C ILE A 476 -27.18 -6.03 -30.69
N THR A 477 -27.13 -5.37 -29.54
CA THR A 477 -27.81 -4.09 -29.31
C THR A 477 -26.95 -2.91 -29.68
N ARG A 478 -25.63 -2.99 -29.39
CA ARG A 478 -24.66 -1.96 -29.74
C ARG A 478 -23.25 -2.55 -29.88
N TYR A 479 -22.39 -1.82 -30.61
CA TYR A 479 -20.99 -2.19 -30.77
C TYR A 479 -20.08 -0.97 -30.87
N ARG A 480 -18.77 -1.16 -30.61
CA ARG A 480 -17.73 -0.16 -30.91
C ARG A 480 -16.39 -0.85 -31.23
N ARG A 481 -15.50 -0.12 -31.88
CA ARG A 481 -14.14 -0.55 -32.16
C ARG A 481 -13.18 -0.09 -31.07
N VAL A 482 -12.23 -0.96 -30.73
CA VAL A 482 -11.18 -0.69 -29.74
C VAL A 482 -9.83 -0.99 -30.36
N ASN A 483 -8.91 -0.03 -30.31
CA ASN A 483 -7.54 -0.21 -30.77
C ASN A 483 -6.59 -0.38 -29.58
N THR A 484 -5.94 -1.53 -29.51
CA THR A 484 -5.01 -1.88 -28.42
C THR A 484 -3.70 -2.41 -29.00
N LYS A 485 -2.57 -1.77 -28.74
CA LYS A 485 -1.23 -2.21 -29.14
C LYS A 485 -1.12 -2.66 -30.60
N GLY A 486 -1.75 -1.93 -31.52
CA GLY A 486 -1.73 -2.25 -32.96
C GLY A 486 -2.66 -3.38 -33.37
N LYS A 487 -3.52 -3.88 -32.50
CA LYS A 487 -4.61 -4.81 -32.82
C LYS A 487 -5.94 -4.08 -32.69
N THR A 488 -6.80 -4.30 -33.68
CA THR A 488 -8.20 -3.87 -33.65
C THR A 488 -9.04 -4.98 -33.05
N LEU A 489 -9.79 -4.67 -32.01
CA LEU A 489 -10.79 -5.53 -31.39
C LEU A 489 -12.14 -4.82 -31.41
N TYR A 490 -13.19 -5.55 -31.13
CA TYR A 490 -14.54 -5.01 -31.09
C TYR A 490 -15.20 -5.34 -29.76
N GLN A 491 -16.03 -4.45 -29.31
CA GLN A 491 -16.86 -4.61 -28.13
C GLN A 491 -18.31 -4.67 -28.55
N LEU A 492 -19.00 -5.71 -28.10
CA LEU A 492 -20.41 -5.97 -28.43
C LEU A 492 -21.22 -6.03 -27.13
N VAL A 493 -22.44 -5.52 -27.17
CA VAL A 493 -23.42 -5.65 -26.09
C VAL A 493 -24.64 -6.41 -26.67
N PHE A 494 -25.16 -7.37 -25.91
CA PHE A 494 -26.30 -8.18 -26.30
C PHE A 494 -27.53 -7.83 -25.44
N ASN A 495 -28.71 -8.07 -25.95
CA ASN A 495 -29.97 -7.94 -25.21
C ASN A 495 -30.06 -8.93 -24.01
N ILE A 496 -29.55 -10.16 -24.18
CA ILE A 496 -29.45 -11.20 -23.17
C ILE A 496 -28.09 -11.88 -23.29
N THR A 497 -27.50 -12.34 -22.19
CA THR A 497 -26.17 -12.96 -22.26
C THR A 497 -25.99 -14.10 -21.26
N PRO A 498 -25.39 -15.23 -21.72
CA PRO A 498 -24.96 -16.31 -20.83
C PRO A 498 -23.53 -16.05 -20.31
N PHE A 499 -22.79 -15.05 -20.82
CA PHE A 499 -21.42 -14.75 -20.45
C PHE A 499 -21.36 -13.95 -19.15
N TYR A 500 -20.63 -14.44 -18.17
CA TYR A 500 -20.32 -13.70 -16.96
C TYR A 500 -19.32 -12.57 -17.28
N GLY A 501 -19.67 -11.35 -16.95
CA GLY A 501 -18.76 -10.20 -17.06
C GLY A 501 -17.86 -10.11 -15.85
N GLU A 502 -16.53 -9.85 -16.05
CA GLU A 502 -15.55 -9.73 -14.98
C GLU A 502 -16.09 -8.86 -13.82
N SER A 503 -16.17 -9.47 -12.64
CA SER A 503 -16.70 -8.82 -11.43
C SER A 503 -16.32 -9.61 -10.18
N GLY A 504 -16.19 -8.95 -9.02
CA GLY A 504 -15.97 -9.64 -7.74
C GLY A 504 -14.66 -10.46 -7.67
N GLY A 505 -13.71 -10.20 -8.58
CA GLY A 505 -12.46 -10.95 -8.70
C GLY A 505 -12.53 -12.19 -9.59
N GLN A 506 -13.72 -12.58 -10.08
CA GLN A 506 -13.85 -13.62 -11.10
C GLN A 506 -13.63 -13.01 -12.48
N VAL A 507 -12.80 -13.64 -13.31
CA VAL A 507 -12.56 -13.25 -14.71
C VAL A 507 -13.82 -13.37 -15.56
N GLY A 508 -13.88 -12.63 -16.65
CA GLY A 508 -14.96 -12.73 -17.63
C GLY A 508 -14.91 -14.03 -18.42
N ASP A 509 -16.07 -14.48 -18.84
CA ASP A 509 -16.18 -15.66 -19.68
C ASP A 509 -15.66 -15.44 -21.09
N ARG A 510 -15.24 -16.53 -21.67
CA ARG A 510 -14.86 -16.66 -23.09
C ARG A 510 -15.78 -17.65 -23.79
N GLY A 511 -15.77 -17.61 -25.11
CA GLY A 511 -16.57 -18.54 -25.89
C GLY A 511 -16.78 -18.08 -27.32
N TRP A 512 -17.98 -18.25 -27.82
CA TRP A 512 -18.28 -18.03 -29.22
C TRP A 512 -19.65 -17.41 -29.45
N LEU A 513 -19.75 -16.59 -30.48
CA LEU A 513 -20.96 -16.22 -31.18
C LEU A 513 -21.06 -17.07 -32.44
N ILE A 514 -22.14 -17.78 -32.61
CA ILE A 514 -22.34 -18.76 -33.70
C ILE A 514 -23.61 -18.40 -34.47
N SER A 515 -23.50 -18.32 -35.78
CA SER A 515 -24.64 -18.27 -36.69
C SER A 515 -24.53 -19.42 -37.69
N GLU A 516 -25.46 -19.50 -38.66
CA GLU A 516 -25.39 -20.50 -39.71
C GLU A 516 -24.15 -20.35 -40.60
N THR A 517 -23.62 -19.14 -40.75
CA THR A 517 -22.54 -18.82 -41.70
C THR A 517 -21.19 -18.57 -41.04
N GLU A 518 -21.15 -18.21 -39.74
CA GLU A 518 -19.91 -17.80 -39.11
C GLU A 518 -19.84 -18.16 -37.63
N LYS A 519 -18.59 -18.27 -37.15
CA LYS A 519 -18.25 -18.43 -35.74
C LYS A 519 -17.24 -17.37 -35.36
N ILE A 520 -17.54 -16.55 -34.35
CA ILE A 520 -16.74 -15.43 -33.86
C ILE A 520 -16.30 -15.73 -32.43
N ASN A 521 -15.03 -15.47 -32.15
CA ASN A 521 -14.52 -15.69 -30.78
C ASN A 521 -14.88 -14.52 -29.86
N VAL A 522 -15.45 -14.84 -28.70
CA VAL A 522 -15.54 -13.96 -27.57
C VAL A 522 -14.29 -14.19 -26.71
N LEU A 523 -13.37 -13.24 -26.79
CA LEU A 523 -12.04 -13.35 -26.18
C LEU A 523 -12.07 -13.05 -24.67
N ASP A 524 -13.00 -12.20 -24.25
CA ASP A 524 -13.17 -11.77 -22.86
C ASP A 524 -14.54 -11.08 -22.69
N THR A 525 -14.98 -10.96 -21.45
CA THR A 525 -16.25 -10.31 -21.09
C THR A 525 -16.07 -9.44 -19.84
N HIS A 526 -16.39 -8.14 -19.95
CA HIS A 526 -16.24 -7.17 -18.87
C HIS A 526 -17.57 -6.51 -18.50
N LYS A 527 -17.63 -5.92 -17.31
CA LYS A 527 -18.71 -5.01 -16.95
C LYS A 527 -18.28 -3.56 -17.09
N GLU A 528 -19.08 -2.78 -17.82
CA GLU A 528 -18.87 -1.36 -18.02
C GLU A 528 -20.21 -0.62 -17.86
N ASN A 529 -20.29 0.31 -16.88
CA ASN A 529 -21.51 1.10 -16.60
C ASN A 529 -22.80 0.26 -16.48
N GLY A 530 -22.72 -0.91 -15.81
CA GLY A 530 -23.83 -1.81 -15.60
C GLY A 530 -24.10 -2.77 -16.77
N LEU A 531 -23.46 -2.60 -17.92
CA LEU A 531 -23.58 -3.46 -19.09
C LEU A 531 -22.50 -4.54 -19.10
N THR A 532 -22.84 -5.72 -19.61
CA THR A 532 -21.87 -6.78 -19.92
C THR A 532 -21.39 -6.59 -21.35
N VAL A 533 -20.10 -6.31 -21.50
CA VAL A 533 -19.44 -5.99 -22.79
C VAL A 533 -18.57 -7.16 -23.19
N HIS A 534 -18.82 -7.71 -24.40
CA HIS A 534 -18.11 -8.85 -24.95
C HIS A 534 -17.04 -8.38 -25.94
N ILE A 535 -15.80 -8.83 -25.75
CA ILE A 535 -14.66 -8.47 -26.61
C ILE A 535 -14.49 -9.55 -27.66
N THR A 536 -14.53 -9.15 -28.95
CA THR A 536 -14.38 -10.05 -30.07
C THR A 536 -13.18 -9.67 -30.97
N ASP A 537 -12.64 -10.64 -31.69
CA ASP A 537 -11.54 -10.44 -32.63
C ASP A 537 -11.99 -9.79 -33.94
N ARG A 538 -13.27 -9.88 -34.30
CA ARG A 538 -13.88 -9.27 -35.50
C ARG A 538 -15.37 -9.00 -35.27
N LEU A 539 -15.95 -8.16 -36.12
CA LEU A 539 -17.40 -7.99 -36.19
C LEU A 539 -18.03 -9.11 -37.05
N PRO A 540 -19.29 -9.48 -36.74
CA PRO A 540 -20.11 -10.26 -37.68
C PRO A 540 -20.28 -9.57 -39.03
N GLU A 541 -20.46 -10.35 -40.09
CA GLU A 541 -20.82 -9.83 -41.42
C GLU A 541 -22.21 -9.18 -41.43
N ASP A 542 -23.17 -9.79 -40.75
CA ASP A 542 -24.50 -9.21 -40.49
C ASP A 542 -24.74 -9.04 -39.00
N LEU A 543 -24.78 -7.78 -38.54
CA LEU A 543 -24.96 -7.41 -37.15
C LEU A 543 -26.42 -7.53 -36.66
N THR A 544 -27.36 -7.71 -37.57
CA THR A 544 -28.82 -7.71 -37.29
C THR A 544 -29.37 -9.13 -37.09
N GLN A 545 -28.60 -10.15 -37.42
CA GLN A 545 -29.04 -11.54 -37.26
C GLN A 545 -29.05 -12.00 -35.78
N VAL A 546 -29.76 -13.08 -35.50
CA VAL A 546 -29.74 -13.77 -34.25
C VAL A 546 -28.52 -14.68 -34.19
N PHE A 547 -27.79 -14.63 -33.07
CA PHE A 547 -26.63 -15.49 -32.84
C PHE A 547 -26.89 -16.43 -31.67
N THR A 548 -26.32 -17.62 -31.72
CA THR A 548 -26.17 -18.46 -30.52
C THR A 548 -24.90 -18.03 -29.78
N ALA A 549 -25.05 -17.44 -28.60
CA ALA A 549 -23.97 -17.12 -27.69
C ALA A 549 -23.65 -18.35 -26.85
N LYS A 550 -22.44 -18.89 -26.95
CA LYS A 550 -22.01 -20.14 -26.30
C LYS A 550 -20.76 -19.92 -25.48
N VAL A 551 -20.82 -20.17 -24.20
CA VAL A 551 -19.70 -20.09 -23.25
C VAL A 551 -18.74 -21.28 -23.45
N ASP A 552 -17.44 -21.06 -23.28
CA ASP A 552 -16.43 -22.11 -23.17
C ASP A 552 -16.65 -22.87 -21.85
N LEU A 553 -17.33 -23.98 -21.92
CA LEU A 553 -17.79 -24.72 -20.76
C LEU A 553 -16.65 -25.26 -19.90
N ASP A 554 -15.56 -25.72 -20.52
CA ASP A 554 -14.40 -26.27 -19.80
C ASP A 554 -13.75 -25.18 -18.92
N LYS A 555 -13.61 -23.96 -19.47
CA LYS A 555 -13.09 -22.82 -18.73
C LYS A 555 -14.05 -22.34 -17.65
N ARG A 556 -15.34 -22.28 -17.95
CA ARG A 556 -16.38 -21.90 -16.98
C ARG A 556 -16.38 -22.86 -15.78
N ILE A 557 -16.40 -24.17 -15.99
CA ILE A 557 -16.37 -25.17 -14.91
C ILE A 557 -15.09 -25.05 -14.08
N ALA A 558 -13.93 -24.88 -14.72
CA ALA A 558 -12.68 -24.68 -14.00
C ALA A 558 -12.68 -23.41 -13.14
N THR A 559 -13.23 -22.30 -13.67
CA THR A 559 -13.40 -21.04 -12.95
C THR A 559 -14.38 -21.18 -11.78
N GLU A 560 -15.51 -21.87 -11.96
CA GLU A 560 -16.50 -22.15 -10.92
C GLU A 560 -15.94 -23.01 -9.78
N ASN A 561 -15.10 -24.01 -10.11
CA ASN A 561 -14.41 -24.83 -9.12
C ASN A 561 -13.44 -23.98 -8.28
N ASN A 562 -12.66 -23.12 -8.93
CA ASN A 562 -11.76 -22.18 -8.25
C ASN A 562 -12.53 -21.15 -7.42
N HIS A 563 -13.69 -20.66 -7.91
CA HIS A 563 -14.51 -19.70 -7.17
C HIS A 563 -15.13 -20.32 -5.92
N THR A 564 -15.72 -21.49 -6.07
CA THR A 564 -16.30 -22.23 -4.94
C THR A 564 -15.23 -22.58 -3.91
N SER A 565 -14.03 -22.95 -4.37
CA SER A 565 -12.87 -23.18 -3.49
C SER A 565 -12.42 -21.91 -2.76
N THR A 566 -12.59 -20.74 -3.35
CA THR A 566 -12.29 -19.46 -2.69
C THR A 566 -13.17 -19.25 -1.46
N HIS A 567 -14.45 -19.56 -1.54
CA HIS A 567 -15.37 -19.53 -0.39
C HIS A 567 -14.98 -20.53 0.69
N LEU A 568 -14.68 -21.78 0.30
CA LEU A 568 -14.23 -22.80 1.26
C LEU A 568 -12.89 -22.45 1.89
N LEU A 569 -11.98 -21.83 1.14
CA LEU A 569 -10.70 -21.33 1.64
C LEU A 569 -10.93 -20.21 2.68
N HIS A 570 -11.79 -19.26 2.39
CA HIS A 570 -12.14 -18.18 3.32
C HIS A 570 -12.71 -18.76 4.63
N TYR A 571 -13.65 -19.68 4.52
CA TYR A 571 -14.19 -20.39 5.68
C TYR A 571 -13.09 -21.12 6.49
N ALA A 572 -12.22 -21.87 5.82
CA ALA A 572 -11.12 -22.61 6.47
C ALA A 572 -10.12 -21.69 7.16
N LEU A 573 -9.73 -20.60 6.49
CA LEU A 573 -8.83 -19.59 7.06
C LEU A 573 -9.41 -18.95 8.33
N ARG A 574 -10.69 -18.59 8.33
CA ARG A 574 -11.36 -18.07 9.53
C ARG A 574 -11.41 -19.08 10.67
N LYS A 575 -11.56 -20.34 10.35
CA LYS A 575 -11.59 -21.43 11.34
C LYS A 575 -10.23 -21.68 11.98
N VAL A 576 -9.14 -21.59 11.21
CA VAL A 576 -7.76 -21.85 11.67
C VAL A 576 -7.13 -20.60 12.27
N LEU A 577 -7.23 -19.45 11.59
CA LEU A 577 -6.51 -18.22 11.96
C LEU A 577 -7.38 -17.28 12.82
N GLY A 578 -8.70 -17.41 12.78
CA GLY A 578 -9.63 -16.59 13.56
C GLY A 578 -10.53 -15.68 12.70
N THR A 579 -11.55 -15.11 13.36
CA THR A 579 -12.62 -14.34 12.72
C THR A 579 -12.18 -12.98 12.14
N HIS A 580 -10.97 -12.50 12.44
CA HIS A 580 -10.37 -11.29 11.87
C HIS A 580 -9.97 -11.47 10.40
N VAL A 581 -9.95 -12.70 9.88
CA VAL A 581 -9.69 -12.96 8.47
C VAL A 581 -10.86 -12.46 7.64
N GLU A 582 -10.60 -11.46 6.79
CA GLU A 582 -11.55 -10.87 5.85
C GLU A 582 -10.90 -10.80 4.47
N GLN A 583 -11.69 -11.00 3.43
CA GLN A 583 -11.22 -10.83 2.06
C GLN A 583 -10.84 -9.38 1.80
N LYS A 584 -9.62 -9.15 1.28
CA LYS A 584 -9.12 -7.84 0.84
C LYS A 584 -8.98 -7.75 -0.68
N GLY A 585 -8.99 -8.87 -1.36
CA GLY A 585 -8.98 -9.01 -2.80
C GLY A 585 -9.08 -10.47 -3.19
N SER A 586 -9.53 -10.71 -4.42
CA SER A 586 -9.53 -12.04 -5.02
C SER A 586 -9.24 -11.95 -6.51
N TYR A 587 -8.77 -13.04 -7.07
CA TYR A 587 -8.67 -13.28 -8.50
C TYR A 587 -8.98 -14.75 -8.74
N VAL A 588 -9.94 -15.01 -9.60
CA VAL A 588 -10.43 -16.37 -9.87
C VAL A 588 -10.51 -16.56 -11.37
N SER A 589 -9.76 -17.51 -11.88
CA SER A 589 -9.70 -17.88 -13.30
C SER A 589 -9.82 -19.40 -13.49
N ASP A 590 -9.78 -19.86 -14.72
CA ASP A 590 -9.71 -21.27 -15.08
C ASP A 590 -8.38 -21.94 -14.70
N GLU A 591 -7.30 -21.15 -14.51
CA GLU A 591 -5.97 -21.66 -14.20
C GLU A 591 -5.72 -21.78 -12.69
N TYR A 592 -6.10 -20.76 -11.90
CA TYR A 592 -5.85 -20.70 -10.47
C TYR A 592 -6.78 -19.71 -9.76
N LEU A 593 -6.83 -19.80 -8.45
CA LEU A 593 -7.42 -18.80 -7.58
C LEU A 593 -6.33 -18.09 -6.76
N ARG A 594 -6.56 -16.81 -6.48
CA ARG A 594 -5.75 -15.99 -5.60
C ARG A 594 -6.67 -15.32 -4.58
N PHE A 595 -6.32 -15.43 -3.31
CA PHE A 595 -7.08 -14.87 -2.21
C PHE A 595 -6.20 -14.00 -1.32
N ASP A 596 -6.48 -12.70 -1.29
CA ASP A 596 -5.83 -11.72 -0.44
C ASP A 596 -6.69 -11.48 0.79
N PHE A 597 -6.13 -11.63 1.98
CA PHE A 597 -6.89 -11.58 3.23
C PHE A 597 -6.14 -10.85 4.34
N SER A 598 -6.90 -10.30 5.30
CA SER A 598 -6.35 -9.65 6.48
C SER A 598 -5.74 -10.70 7.42
N HIS A 599 -4.42 -10.64 7.58
CA HIS A 599 -3.70 -11.38 8.59
C HIS A 599 -2.32 -10.74 8.82
N PHE A 600 -1.90 -10.65 10.06
CA PHE A 600 -0.81 -9.80 10.49
C PHE A 600 0.55 -10.50 10.55
N GLN A 601 0.61 -11.81 10.42
CA GLN A 601 1.85 -12.61 10.43
C GLN A 601 1.91 -13.57 9.25
N LYS A 602 3.09 -14.18 9.02
CA LYS A 602 3.21 -15.28 8.06
C LYS A 602 2.36 -16.44 8.54
N VAL A 603 1.56 -17.04 7.65
CA VAL A 603 0.86 -18.29 7.94
C VAL A 603 1.88 -19.41 7.95
N THR A 604 1.89 -20.23 9.00
CA THR A 604 2.85 -21.33 9.12
C THR A 604 2.50 -22.49 8.18
N ASP A 605 3.47 -23.35 7.90
CA ASP A 605 3.25 -24.50 7.02
C ASP A 605 2.20 -25.46 7.63
N GLU A 606 2.19 -25.60 8.96
CA GLU A 606 1.20 -26.41 9.69
C GLU A 606 -0.20 -25.81 9.60
N GLU A 607 -0.34 -24.48 9.69
CA GLU A 607 -1.63 -23.78 9.52
C GLU A 607 -2.13 -23.92 8.08
N LEU A 608 -1.24 -23.80 7.08
CA LEU A 608 -1.58 -24.02 5.66
C LEU A 608 -2.03 -25.45 5.39
N GLU A 609 -1.39 -26.44 6.00
CA GLU A 609 -1.80 -27.83 5.91
C GLU A 609 -3.17 -28.07 6.53
N GLN A 610 -3.46 -27.47 7.70
CA GLN A 610 -4.76 -27.52 8.34
C GLN A 610 -5.86 -26.86 7.48
N VAL A 611 -5.58 -25.69 6.91
CA VAL A 611 -6.50 -24.99 6.00
C VAL A 611 -6.80 -25.86 4.78
N ALA A 612 -5.78 -26.38 4.11
CA ALA A 612 -5.95 -27.24 2.94
C ALA A 612 -6.72 -28.55 3.30
N ALA A 613 -6.46 -29.11 4.46
CA ALA A 613 -7.15 -30.31 4.94
C ALA A 613 -8.65 -30.04 5.15
N ILE A 614 -9.01 -28.88 5.76
CA ILE A 614 -10.40 -28.45 5.95
C ILE A 614 -11.08 -28.26 4.60
N VAL A 615 -10.49 -27.51 3.67
CA VAL A 615 -11.06 -27.30 2.33
C VAL A 615 -11.33 -28.63 1.64
N ASN A 616 -10.35 -29.53 1.59
CA ASN A 616 -10.52 -30.84 0.97
C ASN A 616 -11.51 -31.73 1.73
N GLN A 617 -11.72 -31.53 3.03
CA GLN A 617 -12.79 -32.19 3.77
C GLN A 617 -14.17 -31.69 3.34
N GLU A 618 -14.35 -30.37 3.19
CA GLU A 618 -15.62 -29.79 2.71
C GLU A 618 -15.93 -30.19 1.26
N VAL A 619 -14.88 -30.27 0.40
CA VAL A 619 -15.00 -30.82 -0.96
C VAL A 619 -15.56 -32.24 -0.95
N ARG A 620 -15.02 -33.15 -0.11
CA ARG A 620 -15.48 -34.55 -0.03
C ARG A 620 -16.90 -34.73 0.53
N LYS A 621 -17.41 -33.73 1.26
CA LYS A 621 -18.82 -33.76 1.74
C LYS A 621 -19.82 -33.57 0.61
N ASN A 622 -19.40 -33.12 -0.55
CA ASN A 622 -20.19 -32.93 -1.76
C ASN A 622 -21.49 -32.14 -1.51
N TYR A 623 -21.37 -31.02 -0.81
CA TYR A 623 -22.50 -30.13 -0.57
C TYR A 623 -23.04 -29.56 -1.90
N PRO A 624 -24.35 -29.62 -2.15
CA PRO A 624 -24.96 -28.94 -3.29
C PRO A 624 -24.90 -27.41 -3.11
N LEU A 625 -24.95 -26.70 -4.22
CA LEU A 625 -25.10 -25.24 -4.22
C LEU A 625 -26.51 -24.90 -3.66
N GLU A 626 -26.54 -24.19 -2.55
CA GLU A 626 -27.74 -23.54 -2.06
C GLU A 626 -27.64 -22.04 -2.32
N GLU A 627 -28.58 -21.48 -3.09
CA GLU A 627 -28.52 -20.04 -3.40
C GLU A 627 -29.91 -19.36 -3.20
N SER A 628 -29.82 -18.06 -2.86
CA SER A 628 -30.98 -17.17 -2.79
C SER A 628 -30.65 -15.91 -3.58
N ARG A 629 -31.31 -15.68 -4.73
CA ARG A 629 -30.88 -14.72 -5.76
C ARG A 629 -31.31 -13.27 -5.51
N ALA A 630 -32.33 -13.01 -4.75
CA ALA A 630 -32.83 -11.64 -4.53
C ALA A 630 -33.45 -11.53 -3.15
N ILE A 631 -32.65 -11.48 -2.11
CA ILE A 631 -33.13 -11.30 -0.74
C ILE A 631 -32.65 -9.96 -0.15
N PRO A 632 -33.44 -9.35 0.74
CA PRO A 632 -33.04 -8.15 1.44
C PRO A 632 -31.72 -8.36 2.21
N ILE A 633 -30.79 -7.43 2.13
CA ILE A 633 -29.46 -7.51 2.79
C ILE A 633 -29.57 -7.77 4.30
N GLY A 634 -30.62 -7.23 4.96
CA GLY A 634 -30.89 -7.49 6.38
C GLY A 634 -31.23 -8.94 6.68
N GLN A 635 -31.92 -9.65 5.75
CA GLN A 635 -32.21 -11.07 5.86
C GLN A 635 -30.95 -11.92 5.61
N ALA A 636 -30.15 -11.56 4.60
CA ALA A 636 -28.88 -12.21 4.31
C ALA A 636 -27.93 -12.18 5.52
N LYS A 637 -27.82 -11.03 6.20
CA LYS A 637 -27.04 -10.90 7.44
C LYS A 637 -27.55 -11.80 8.58
N LYS A 638 -28.87 -11.97 8.71
CA LYS A 638 -29.45 -12.87 9.70
C LYS A 638 -29.16 -14.35 9.40
N MET A 639 -28.95 -14.70 8.13
CA MET A 639 -28.53 -16.04 7.71
C MET A 639 -27.02 -16.28 7.97
N GLY A 640 -26.30 -15.31 8.49
CA GLY A 640 -24.86 -15.41 8.71
C GLY A 640 -24.01 -15.16 7.46
N ALA A 641 -24.60 -14.62 6.38
CA ALA A 641 -23.88 -14.37 5.15
C ALA A 641 -22.79 -13.33 5.36
N MET A 642 -21.57 -13.71 5.01
CA MET A 642 -20.42 -12.80 5.02
C MET A 642 -20.50 -11.85 3.83
N ALA A 643 -20.37 -10.56 4.11
CA ALA A 643 -20.27 -9.50 3.13
C ALA A 643 -18.80 -9.10 2.98
N ILE A 644 -18.34 -8.88 1.76
CA ILE A 644 -17.01 -8.30 1.54
C ILE A 644 -17.02 -6.88 2.11
N PHE A 645 -16.12 -6.61 3.03
CA PHE A 645 -16.08 -5.35 3.73
C PHE A 645 -15.76 -4.19 2.74
N GLY A 646 -16.61 -3.16 2.72
CA GLY A 646 -16.45 -1.97 1.89
C GLY A 646 -17.00 -2.07 0.46
N GLU A 647 -17.74 -3.12 0.10
CA GLU A 647 -18.56 -3.12 -1.11
C GLU A 647 -19.94 -2.52 -0.86
N LYS A 648 -20.42 -1.73 -1.83
CA LYS A 648 -21.81 -1.23 -1.81
C LYS A 648 -22.73 -2.31 -2.40
N TYR A 649 -23.44 -2.99 -1.54
CA TYR A 649 -24.50 -3.91 -1.97
C TYR A 649 -25.81 -3.15 -2.17
N GLY A 650 -26.57 -3.56 -3.17
CA GLY A 650 -27.95 -3.10 -3.35
C GLY A 650 -28.86 -3.54 -2.19
N ASP A 651 -30.12 -3.08 -2.23
CA ASP A 651 -31.14 -3.51 -1.24
C ASP A 651 -31.43 -5.02 -1.32
N LEU A 652 -31.28 -5.61 -2.50
CA LEU A 652 -31.39 -7.05 -2.77
C LEU A 652 -30.02 -7.64 -3.12
N VAL A 653 -29.69 -8.78 -2.55
CA VAL A 653 -28.40 -9.46 -2.70
C VAL A 653 -28.58 -10.93 -3.02
N ARG A 654 -27.57 -11.53 -3.67
CA ARG A 654 -27.47 -12.98 -3.84
C ARG A 654 -26.63 -13.58 -2.72
N VAL A 655 -27.15 -14.61 -2.08
CA VAL A 655 -26.46 -15.43 -1.08
C VAL A 655 -26.11 -16.77 -1.69
N VAL A 656 -24.86 -17.18 -1.54
CA VAL A 656 -24.34 -18.50 -1.94
C VAL A 656 -23.91 -19.25 -0.69
N LYS A 657 -24.35 -20.52 -0.57
CA LYS A 657 -24.08 -21.35 0.59
C LYS A 657 -23.60 -22.74 0.17
N PHE A 658 -22.53 -23.20 0.81
CA PHE A 658 -22.01 -24.57 0.75
C PHE A 658 -21.73 -25.05 2.20
N GLY A 659 -22.63 -25.86 2.74
CA GLY A 659 -22.51 -26.29 4.13
C GLY A 659 -22.55 -25.12 5.12
N GLU A 660 -21.42 -24.88 5.81
CA GLU A 660 -21.28 -23.77 6.77
C GLU A 660 -20.69 -22.48 6.12
N SER A 661 -20.19 -22.55 4.91
CA SER A 661 -19.75 -21.36 4.16
C SER A 661 -20.95 -20.65 3.57
N VAL A 662 -21.21 -19.41 4.00
CA VAL A 662 -22.34 -18.57 3.56
C VAL A 662 -21.82 -17.19 3.22
N GLU A 663 -21.93 -16.78 1.95
CA GLU A 663 -21.35 -15.51 1.48
C GLU A 663 -22.27 -14.74 0.54
N LEU A 664 -22.16 -13.41 0.51
CA LEU A 664 -22.75 -12.58 -0.52
C LEU A 664 -21.88 -12.66 -1.77
N CYS A 665 -22.39 -13.26 -2.84
CA CYS A 665 -21.60 -13.46 -4.05
C CYS A 665 -22.43 -13.38 -5.33
N GLY A 666 -21.94 -12.59 -6.30
CA GLY A 666 -22.53 -12.48 -7.65
C GLY A 666 -21.85 -13.36 -8.71
N GLY A 667 -20.85 -14.16 -8.35
CA GLY A 667 -20.10 -15.01 -9.27
C GLY A 667 -20.79 -16.33 -9.61
N THR A 668 -20.26 -17.05 -10.58
CA THR A 668 -20.72 -18.41 -10.91
C THR A 668 -20.01 -19.44 -10.04
N HIS A 669 -20.67 -20.53 -9.73
CA HIS A 669 -20.20 -21.54 -8.78
C HIS A 669 -20.44 -22.96 -9.28
N ALA A 670 -19.64 -23.90 -8.81
CA ALA A 670 -19.86 -25.32 -8.99
C ALA A 670 -21.23 -25.75 -8.44
N HIS A 671 -21.92 -26.67 -9.08
CA HIS A 671 -23.21 -27.17 -8.61
C HIS A 671 -23.13 -27.97 -7.29
N ALA A 672 -21.95 -28.53 -7.00
CA ALA A 672 -21.64 -29.18 -5.74
C ALA A 672 -20.13 -29.14 -5.45
N THR A 673 -19.78 -29.14 -4.16
CA THR A 673 -18.37 -29.04 -3.76
C THR A 673 -17.50 -30.21 -4.24
N GLY A 674 -18.09 -31.38 -4.48
CA GLY A 674 -17.38 -32.54 -5.01
C GLY A 674 -16.79 -32.34 -6.40
N GLN A 675 -17.35 -31.43 -7.23
CA GLN A 675 -16.84 -31.11 -8.56
C GLN A 675 -15.45 -30.40 -8.52
N ILE A 676 -15.09 -29.81 -7.39
CA ILE A 676 -13.77 -29.18 -7.17
C ILE A 676 -12.64 -30.21 -7.26
N GLY A 677 -12.91 -31.48 -6.97
CA GLY A 677 -11.90 -32.55 -6.96
C GLY A 677 -10.88 -32.35 -5.85
N PHE A 678 -9.64 -32.05 -6.18
CA PHE A 678 -8.58 -31.81 -5.22
C PHE A 678 -8.18 -30.32 -5.18
N PHE A 679 -8.11 -29.77 -3.99
CA PHE A 679 -7.63 -28.40 -3.73
C PHE A 679 -6.20 -28.43 -3.22
N LYS A 680 -5.31 -27.62 -3.83
CA LYS A 680 -3.90 -27.51 -3.44
C LYS A 680 -3.47 -26.06 -3.33
N ILE A 681 -2.95 -25.66 -2.17
CA ILE A 681 -2.27 -24.37 -1.97
C ILE A 681 -0.88 -24.48 -2.63
N ILE A 682 -0.55 -23.48 -3.47
CA ILE A 682 0.71 -23.38 -4.20
C ILE A 682 1.68 -22.43 -3.50
N SER A 683 1.17 -21.28 -3.06
CA SER A 683 2.01 -20.26 -2.42
C SER A 683 1.27 -19.49 -1.33
N GLU A 684 2.05 -18.99 -0.38
CA GLU A 684 1.62 -18.02 0.62
C GLU A 684 2.66 -16.90 0.68
N SER A 685 2.22 -15.64 0.62
CA SER A 685 3.10 -14.48 0.58
C SER A 685 2.48 -13.24 1.22
N SER A 686 3.32 -12.24 1.52
CA SER A 686 2.86 -10.92 1.97
C SER A 686 2.58 -10.01 0.78
N VAL A 687 1.43 -9.34 0.80
CA VAL A 687 1.07 -8.29 -0.19
C VAL A 687 1.40 -6.91 0.35
N SER A 688 1.02 -6.68 1.60
CA SER A 688 1.27 -5.45 2.34
C SER A 688 1.21 -5.73 3.83
N ALA A 689 1.48 -4.74 4.68
CA ALA A 689 1.29 -4.90 6.11
C ALA A 689 -0.15 -5.30 6.43
N GLY A 690 -0.30 -6.39 7.18
CA GLY A 690 -1.61 -6.92 7.57
C GLY A 690 -2.40 -7.60 6.44
N VAL A 691 -1.82 -7.80 5.23
CA VAL A 691 -2.46 -8.52 4.12
C VAL A 691 -1.57 -9.65 3.63
N ARG A 692 -2.11 -10.86 3.68
CA ARG A 692 -1.49 -12.06 3.17
C ARG A 692 -2.19 -12.52 1.89
N ARG A 693 -1.49 -13.25 1.06
CA ARG A 693 -1.96 -13.82 -0.20
C ARG A 693 -1.77 -15.32 -0.20
N ILE A 694 -2.80 -16.04 -0.58
CA ILE A 694 -2.73 -17.45 -0.93
C ILE A 694 -3.06 -17.60 -2.42
N GLU A 695 -2.28 -18.44 -3.11
CA GLU A 695 -2.59 -18.92 -4.45
C GLU A 695 -2.83 -20.42 -4.38
N ALA A 696 -3.89 -20.89 -5.03
CA ALA A 696 -4.26 -22.28 -5.02
C ALA A 696 -4.84 -22.72 -6.37
N ILE A 697 -4.88 -24.02 -6.59
CA ILE A 697 -5.39 -24.69 -7.80
C ILE A 697 -6.34 -25.80 -7.43
N THR A 698 -7.22 -26.15 -8.37
CA THR A 698 -8.23 -27.20 -8.18
C THR A 698 -8.31 -28.15 -9.39
N ALA A 699 -9.08 -29.21 -9.25
CA ALA A 699 -9.45 -30.13 -10.32
C ALA A 699 -8.26 -30.57 -11.21
N ALA A 700 -8.41 -30.49 -12.53
CA ALA A 700 -7.40 -30.91 -13.49
C ALA A 700 -6.04 -30.23 -13.30
N LYS A 701 -6.00 -28.97 -12.89
CA LYS A 701 -4.74 -28.26 -12.61
C LYS A 701 -4.02 -28.82 -11.37
N ALA A 702 -4.77 -29.20 -10.35
CA ALA A 702 -4.19 -29.85 -9.17
C ALA A 702 -3.70 -31.27 -9.50
N GLU A 703 -4.43 -32.01 -10.35
CA GLU A 703 -4.00 -33.31 -10.85
C GLU A 703 -2.72 -33.21 -11.67
N GLU A 704 -2.68 -32.29 -12.64
CA GLU A 704 -1.49 -32.01 -13.46
C GLU A 704 -0.27 -31.69 -12.58
N TYR A 705 -0.44 -30.83 -11.57
CA TYR A 705 0.62 -30.48 -10.64
C TYR A 705 1.17 -31.72 -9.89
N ILE A 706 0.27 -32.56 -9.38
CA ILE A 706 0.65 -33.79 -8.67
C ILE A 706 1.35 -34.79 -9.59
N LEU A 707 0.82 -34.99 -10.78
CA LEU A 707 1.39 -35.90 -11.77
C LEU A 707 2.79 -35.45 -12.22
N ASN A 708 2.99 -34.15 -12.42
CA ASN A 708 4.31 -33.57 -12.73
C ASN A 708 5.29 -33.79 -11.58
N TYR A 709 4.84 -33.67 -10.34
CA TYR A 709 5.67 -33.93 -9.16
C TYR A 709 6.09 -35.41 -9.09
N PHE A 710 5.15 -36.35 -9.31
CA PHE A 710 5.46 -37.77 -9.36
C PHE A 710 6.38 -38.13 -10.52
N LYS A 711 6.21 -37.50 -11.69
CA LYS A 711 7.11 -37.70 -12.83
C LYS A 711 8.54 -37.28 -12.49
N MET A 712 8.70 -36.10 -11.91
CA MET A 712 10.00 -35.58 -11.46
C MET A 712 10.65 -36.53 -10.42
N MET A 713 9.87 -37.00 -9.42
CA MET A 713 10.36 -37.93 -8.43
C MET A 713 10.82 -39.26 -9.06
N LYS A 714 10.07 -39.76 -10.04
CA LYS A 714 10.44 -40.98 -10.78
C LYS A 714 11.69 -40.77 -11.65
N GLU A 715 11.86 -39.61 -12.25
CA GLU A 715 13.09 -39.26 -12.99
C GLU A 715 14.30 -39.25 -12.06
N ILE A 716 14.19 -38.60 -10.88
CA ILE A 716 15.26 -38.60 -9.87
C ILE A 716 15.57 -40.03 -9.42
N ASP A 717 14.56 -40.82 -9.14
CA ASP A 717 14.76 -42.23 -8.71
C ASP A 717 15.50 -43.04 -9.78
N SER A 718 15.17 -42.80 -11.07
CA SER A 718 15.83 -43.49 -12.20
C SER A 718 17.32 -43.16 -12.37
N MET A 719 17.81 -42.07 -11.78
CA MET A 719 19.23 -41.70 -11.80
C MET A 719 20.08 -42.58 -10.90
N PHE A 720 19.43 -43.24 -9.94
CA PHE A 720 20.11 -44.15 -9.01
C PHE A 720 19.93 -45.62 -9.42
N LYS A 721 20.98 -46.38 -9.36
CA LYS A 721 20.98 -47.83 -9.64
C LYS A 721 20.62 -48.70 -8.39
N SER A 722 19.91 -48.11 -7.45
CA SER A 722 19.60 -48.75 -6.17
C SER A 722 18.09 -48.86 -6.01
N ASN A 723 17.58 -49.88 -5.36
CA ASN A 723 16.18 -50.09 -5.02
C ASN A 723 15.80 -49.39 -3.67
N ARG A 724 16.67 -48.54 -3.15
CA ARG A 724 16.39 -47.73 -1.97
C ARG A 724 15.56 -46.51 -2.38
N GLY A 725 14.78 -45.95 -1.50
CA GLY A 725 13.99 -44.78 -1.80
C GLY A 725 14.84 -43.55 -2.18
N VAL A 726 14.26 -42.61 -2.97
CA VAL A 726 14.95 -41.41 -3.48
C VAL A 726 15.64 -40.62 -2.36
N LEU A 727 15.01 -40.49 -1.21
CA LEU A 727 15.58 -39.77 -0.08
C LEU A 727 16.85 -40.40 0.47
N GLU A 728 16.88 -41.72 0.54
CA GLU A 728 18.05 -42.47 1.00
C GLU A 728 19.21 -42.41 0.00
N ASN A 729 18.90 -42.52 -1.29
CA ASN A 729 19.90 -42.40 -2.35
C ASN A 729 20.54 -40.98 -2.36
N VAL A 730 19.76 -39.93 -2.20
CA VAL A 730 20.29 -38.55 -2.11
C VAL A 730 21.14 -38.36 -0.86
N ARG A 731 20.74 -38.91 0.30
CA ARG A 731 21.56 -38.86 1.53
C ARG A 731 22.88 -39.56 1.34
N GLU A 732 22.87 -40.75 0.75
CA GLU A 732 24.09 -41.55 0.47
C GLU A 732 25.02 -40.74 -0.47
N LEU A 733 24.48 -40.14 -1.54
CA LEU A 733 25.26 -39.30 -2.46
C LEU A 733 25.89 -38.08 -1.78
N LEU A 734 25.17 -37.43 -0.89
CA LEU A 734 25.70 -36.30 -0.13
C LEU A 734 26.82 -36.74 0.82
N ASN A 735 26.66 -37.87 1.50
CA ASN A 735 27.68 -38.43 2.41
C ASN A 735 28.94 -38.88 1.62
N GLU A 736 28.75 -39.52 0.45
CA GLU A 736 29.85 -39.91 -0.43
C GLU A 736 30.61 -38.66 -0.94
N ASN A 737 29.90 -37.64 -1.37
CA ASN A 737 30.51 -36.39 -1.81
C ASN A 737 31.31 -35.69 -0.69
N GLU A 738 30.80 -35.69 0.54
CA GLU A 738 31.55 -35.22 1.71
C GLU A 738 32.77 -36.04 2.00
N GLY A 739 32.66 -37.38 1.90
CA GLY A 739 33.78 -38.30 2.05
C GLY A 739 34.86 -38.04 0.99
N LEU A 740 34.47 -37.96 -0.27
CA LEU A 740 35.40 -37.71 -1.38
C LEU A 740 36.11 -36.34 -1.23
N LYS A 741 35.42 -35.31 -0.75
CA LYS A 741 36.07 -34.01 -0.46
C LYS A 741 37.15 -34.13 0.61
N LYS A 742 36.89 -34.88 1.69
CA LYS A 742 37.87 -35.14 2.77
C LYS A 742 39.07 -35.96 2.24
N ASP A 743 38.81 -36.94 1.41
CA ASP A 743 39.87 -37.76 0.81
C ASP A 743 40.74 -36.94 -0.15
N VAL A 744 40.13 -36.11 -1.00
CA VAL A 744 40.87 -35.17 -1.89
C VAL A 744 41.73 -34.23 -1.09
N GLU A 745 41.22 -33.68 0.02
CA GLU A 745 41.97 -32.79 0.89
C GLU A 745 43.16 -33.52 1.53
N LYS A 746 42.92 -34.73 2.04
CA LYS A 746 43.96 -35.60 2.63
C LYS A 746 45.06 -35.94 1.60
N PHE A 747 44.68 -36.39 0.40
CA PHE A 747 45.66 -36.66 -0.66
C PHE A 747 46.43 -35.44 -1.10
N THR A 748 45.76 -34.29 -1.12
CA THR A 748 46.40 -33.00 -1.41
C THR A 748 47.48 -32.70 -0.37
N GLN A 749 47.13 -32.80 0.92
CA GLN A 749 48.07 -32.53 2.01
C GLN A 749 49.28 -33.53 1.98
N GLU A 750 49.03 -34.81 1.71
CA GLU A 750 50.09 -35.83 1.59
C GLU A 750 51.00 -35.53 0.38
N SER A 751 50.45 -35.17 -0.75
CA SER A 751 51.20 -34.75 -1.95
C SER A 751 52.07 -33.51 -1.67
N LEU A 752 51.55 -32.53 -0.98
CA LEU A 752 52.29 -31.33 -0.57
C LEU A 752 53.44 -31.68 0.37
N ARG A 753 53.23 -32.60 1.29
CA ARG A 753 54.27 -33.12 2.20
C ARG A 753 55.43 -33.81 1.44
N ILE A 754 55.10 -34.70 0.50
CA ILE A 754 56.07 -35.39 -0.33
C ILE A 754 56.86 -34.40 -1.18
N MET A 755 56.20 -33.46 -1.81
CA MET A 755 56.85 -32.38 -2.61
C MET A 755 57.76 -31.54 -1.75
N LYS A 756 57.32 -31.12 -0.57
CA LYS A 756 58.15 -30.35 0.38
C LYS A 756 59.46 -31.11 0.71
N GLU A 757 59.38 -32.38 1.07
CA GLU A 757 60.58 -33.19 1.37
C GLU A 757 61.47 -33.35 0.14
N GLY A 758 60.89 -33.57 -1.06
CA GLY A 758 61.63 -33.54 -2.32
C GLY A 758 62.40 -32.27 -2.55
N TRP A 759 61.76 -31.13 -2.41
CA TRP A 759 62.42 -29.83 -2.57
C TRP A 759 63.50 -29.56 -1.55
N LYS A 760 63.35 -30.04 -0.34
CA LYS A 760 64.32 -29.99 0.73
C LYS A 760 65.61 -30.76 0.38
N ASN A 761 65.48 -31.93 -0.24
CA ASN A 761 66.57 -32.81 -0.65
C ASN A 761 67.26 -32.28 -1.92
N GLU A 762 66.59 -31.57 -2.77
CA GLU A 762 67.12 -31.01 -4.01
C GLU A 762 67.58 -29.55 -3.87
N LYS A 763 67.66 -28.98 -2.65
CA LYS A 763 68.18 -27.65 -2.41
C LYS A 763 69.66 -27.53 -2.83
N ARG A 764 70.04 -26.40 -3.38
CA ARG A 764 71.43 -26.00 -3.60
C ARG A 764 71.93 -25.21 -2.39
N VAL A 765 73.15 -25.47 -1.93
CA VAL A 765 73.75 -24.72 -0.84
C VAL A 765 74.86 -23.81 -1.40
N ILE A 766 74.74 -22.52 -1.18
CA ILE A 766 75.66 -21.49 -1.63
C ILE A 766 76.07 -20.67 -0.39
N ARG A 767 77.31 -20.79 0.09
CA ARG A 767 77.84 -20.06 1.27
C ARG A 767 76.91 -20.16 2.49
N ASP A 768 76.43 -21.27 2.88
CA ASP A 768 75.47 -21.47 3.98
C ASP A 768 74.02 -21.01 3.71
N ILE A 769 73.69 -20.68 2.46
CA ILE A 769 72.33 -20.31 2.02
C ILE A 769 71.67 -21.51 1.33
N ASN A 770 70.52 -21.89 1.80
CA ASN A 770 69.67 -22.96 1.19
C ASN A 770 68.82 -22.35 0.08
N MET A 771 69.13 -22.64 -1.18
CA MET A 771 68.40 -22.13 -2.33
C MET A 771 67.58 -23.24 -3.01
N ILE A 772 66.29 -22.96 -3.20
CA ILE A 772 65.33 -23.85 -3.87
C ILE A 772 64.67 -23.03 -5.02
N VAL A 773 64.87 -23.49 -6.26
CA VAL A 773 64.19 -22.93 -7.45
C VAL A 773 63.41 -24.06 -8.13
N LYS A 774 62.10 -23.91 -8.28
CA LYS A 774 61.27 -24.97 -8.82
C LYS A 774 60.15 -24.40 -9.75
N THR A 775 59.81 -25.25 -10.72
CA THR A 775 58.60 -25.05 -11.51
C THR A 775 57.52 -26.06 -11.06
N VAL A 776 56.29 -25.61 -10.86
CA VAL A 776 55.20 -26.41 -10.34
C VAL A 776 53.90 -26.23 -11.11
N MET A 777 53.04 -27.23 -11.06
CA MET A 777 51.66 -27.17 -11.59
C MET A 777 50.66 -27.38 -10.45
N MET A 778 50.53 -26.34 -9.60
CA MET A 778 49.63 -26.37 -8.45
C MET A 778 49.07 -25.00 -8.13
N PRO A 779 47.95 -24.91 -7.38
CA PRO A 779 47.39 -23.65 -6.93
C PRO A 779 48.43 -22.79 -6.16
N PRO A 780 48.44 -21.43 -6.35
CA PRO A 780 49.31 -20.54 -5.60
C PRO A 780 49.18 -20.66 -4.08
N ALA A 781 48.00 -21.01 -3.56
CA ALA A 781 47.75 -21.23 -2.14
C ALA A 781 48.63 -22.38 -1.60
N ASN A 782 48.67 -23.50 -2.31
CA ASN A 782 49.50 -24.66 -1.94
C ASN A 782 51.00 -24.35 -1.98
N VAL A 783 51.46 -23.56 -2.97
CA VAL A 783 52.81 -23.05 -3.03
C VAL A 783 53.14 -22.24 -1.81
N LYS A 784 52.23 -21.35 -1.41
CA LYS A 784 52.39 -20.52 -0.22
C LYS A 784 52.55 -21.40 1.05
N ASP A 785 51.71 -22.42 1.21
CA ASP A 785 51.73 -23.30 2.38
C ASP A 785 53.06 -24.05 2.49
N ILE A 786 53.55 -24.61 1.36
CA ILE A 786 54.89 -25.24 1.32
C ILE A 786 55.97 -24.24 1.64
N ALA A 787 55.94 -23.05 1.05
CA ALA A 787 56.92 -22.00 1.24
C ALA A 787 57.07 -21.63 2.73
N PHE A 788 55.95 -21.41 3.42
CA PHE A 788 55.96 -21.09 4.86
C PHE A 788 56.45 -22.28 5.73
N GLN A 789 56.12 -23.48 5.39
CA GLN A 789 56.64 -24.65 6.08
C GLN A 789 58.15 -24.80 5.90
N LEU A 790 58.68 -24.66 4.66
CA LEU A 790 60.10 -24.69 4.39
C LEU A 790 60.85 -23.58 5.09
N LYS A 791 60.31 -22.38 5.19
CA LYS A 791 60.89 -21.26 5.96
C LYS A 791 61.07 -21.57 7.43
N GLY A 792 60.08 -22.32 8.00
CA GLY A 792 60.15 -22.78 9.39
C GLY A 792 61.15 -23.90 9.64
N GLU A 793 61.53 -24.66 8.61
CA GLU A 793 62.39 -25.85 8.73
C GLU A 793 63.83 -25.61 8.24
N LEU A 794 64.07 -24.65 7.38
CA LEU A 794 65.39 -24.38 6.79
C LEU A 794 65.87 -22.98 7.18
N ASN A 795 67.04 -22.95 7.80
CA ASN A 795 67.73 -21.69 8.04
C ASN A 795 68.27 -21.11 6.71
N ASN A 796 68.41 -19.79 6.62
CA ASN A 796 68.94 -19.09 5.44
C ASN A 796 68.36 -19.59 4.11
N LEU A 797 67.01 -19.66 4.05
CA LEU A 797 66.26 -20.13 2.88
C LEU A 797 66.03 -18.99 1.86
N ILE A 798 66.38 -19.30 0.61
CA ILE A 798 65.89 -18.64 -0.60
C ILE A 798 64.99 -19.59 -1.36
N LEU A 799 63.72 -19.23 -1.56
CA LEU A 799 62.79 -20.01 -2.32
C LEU A 799 62.23 -19.22 -3.47
N VAL A 800 62.33 -19.72 -4.69
CA VAL A 800 61.78 -19.14 -5.90
C VAL A 800 60.97 -20.22 -6.62
N ILE A 801 59.65 -20.03 -6.69
CA ILE A 801 58.74 -20.99 -7.31
C ILE A 801 57.96 -20.29 -8.39
N GLY A 802 58.06 -20.79 -9.61
CA GLY A 802 57.18 -20.44 -10.73
C GLY A 802 56.21 -21.55 -11.02
N GLY A 803 55.02 -21.25 -11.43
CA GLY A 803 54.03 -22.27 -11.74
C GLY A 803 52.98 -21.79 -12.73
N VAL A 804 52.26 -22.78 -13.28
CA VAL A 804 51.08 -22.57 -14.07
C VAL A 804 49.94 -23.36 -13.44
N PHE A 805 48.83 -22.67 -13.14
CA PHE A 805 47.62 -23.33 -12.66
C PHE A 805 46.40 -22.76 -13.39
N ASN A 806 45.55 -23.62 -13.95
CA ASN A 806 44.40 -23.22 -14.77
C ASN A 806 44.77 -22.22 -15.88
N ASN A 807 45.87 -22.48 -16.55
CA ASN A 807 46.46 -21.66 -17.63
C ASN A 807 46.88 -20.25 -17.19
N LYS A 808 47.04 -20.00 -15.89
CA LYS A 808 47.50 -18.74 -15.32
C LYS A 808 48.87 -18.94 -14.69
N PRO A 809 49.93 -18.20 -15.14
CA PRO A 809 51.24 -18.28 -14.52
C PRO A 809 51.24 -17.54 -13.16
N HIS A 810 52.02 -18.03 -12.25
CA HIS A 810 52.29 -17.40 -10.96
C HIS A 810 53.79 -17.55 -10.60
N LEU A 811 54.26 -16.61 -9.82
CA LEU A 811 55.62 -16.60 -9.27
C LEU A 811 55.52 -16.33 -7.77
N THR A 812 56.31 -17.06 -6.98
CA THR A 812 56.41 -16.88 -5.53
C THR A 812 57.90 -16.81 -5.15
N VAL A 813 58.23 -15.80 -4.38
CA VAL A 813 59.61 -15.62 -3.83
C VAL A 813 59.49 -15.49 -2.31
N MET A 814 60.35 -16.24 -1.61
CA MET A 814 60.42 -16.20 -0.15
C MET A 814 61.87 -16.23 0.33
N PHE A 815 62.17 -15.46 1.38
CA PHE A 815 63.46 -15.41 2.05
C PHE A 815 63.32 -15.62 3.55
N SER A 816 64.35 -16.20 4.17
CA SER A 816 64.49 -16.15 5.64
C SER A 816 64.77 -14.70 6.08
N ASP A 817 64.29 -14.35 7.29
CA ASP A 817 64.41 -12.98 7.81
C ASP A 817 65.87 -12.51 8.00
N SER A 818 66.78 -13.49 8.25
CA SER A 818 68.24 -13.25 8.26
C SER A 818 68.75 -12.69 6.93
N LEU A 819 68.40 -13.31 5.83
CA LEU A 819 68.84 -12.94 4.51
C LEU A 819 68.29 -11.60 4.03
N VAL A 820 67.09 -11.25 4.48
CA VAL A 820 66.51 -9.90 4.25
C VAL A 820 67.37 -8.84 4.94
N LYS A 821 67.85 -9.11 6.17
CA LYS A 821 68.67 -8.14 6.93
C LYS A 821 70.09 -8.08 6.45
N ASP A 822 70.72 -9.23 6.21
CA ASP A 822 72.17 -9.31 5.97
C ASP A 822 72.54 -8.92 4.51
N PHE A 823 71.69 -9.23 3.56
CA PHE A 823 71.93 -8.98 2.13
C PHE A 823 70.99 -7.95 1.49
N GLY A 824 70.09 -7.35 2.26
CA GLY A 824 69.13 -6.42 1.77
C GLY A 824 68.18 -6.96 0.69
N LEU A 825 67.88 -8.28 0.77
CA LEU A 825 66.96 -8.95 -0.16
C LEU A 825 65.54 -8.50 0.07
N HIS A 826 64.84 -8.25 -1.02
CA HIS A 826 63.43 -7.82 -0.96
C HIS A 826 62.59 -8.58 -1.97
N ALA A 827 61.81 -9.58 -1.50
CA ALA A 827 61.03 -10.45 -2.35
C ALA A 827 60.03 -9.67 -3.25
N GLY A 828 59.39 -8.62 -2.70
CA GLY A 828 58.47 -7.74 -3.47
C GLY A 828 59.10 -7.10 -4.69
N GLN A 829 60.37 -6.63 -4.58
CA GLN A 829 61.09 -6.05 -5.69
C GLN A 829 61.46 -7.10 -6.74
N ILE A 830 62.01 -8.22 -6.31
CA ILE A 830 62.41 -9.32 -7.19
C ILE A 830 61.23 -9.88 -7.96
N VAL A 831 60.13 -10.12 -7.28
CA VAL A 831 58.89 -10.59 -7.90
C VAL A 831 58.36 -9.58 -8.94
N LYS A 832 58.39 -8.28 -8.65
CA LYS A 832 57.96 -7.24 -9.56
C LYS A 832 58.80 -7.22 -10.85
N ASP A 833 60.12 -7.32 -10.70
CA ASP A 833 61.08 -7.30 -11.83
C ASP A 833 61.00 -8.58 -12.67
N ALA A 834 60.79 -9.73 -12.05
CA ALA A 834 60.67 -11.03 -12.73
C ALA A 834 59.27 -11.26 -13.37
N ALA A 835 58.23 -10.65 -12.82
CA ALA A 835 56.86 -10.81 -13.31
C ALA A 835 56.63 -10.23 -14.72
N VAL A 836 57.51 -9.40 -15.22
CA VAL A 836 57.50 -8.85 -16.58
C VAL A 836 57.51 -9.96 -17.61
N GLU A 837 58.26 -11.04 -17.35
CA GLU A 837 58.35 -12.20 -18.26
C GLU A 837 57.04 -12.97 -18.40
N ILE A 838 56.24 -13.01 -17.34
CA ILE A 838 54.91 -13.65 -17.38
C ILE A 838 53.81 -12.65 -17.78
N LYS A 839 54.18 -11.46 -18.27
CA LYS A 839 53.25 -10.36 -18.55
C LYS A 839 52.32 -10.10 -17.39
N GLY A 840 52.84 -9.98 -16.21
CA GLY A 840 52.15 -9.91 -14.96
C GLY A 840 52.61 -8.80 -14.04
N GLY A 841 52.04 -8.77 -12.87
CA GLY A 841 52.41 -7.89 -11.80
C GLY A 841 52.28 -8.59 -10.46
N GLY A 842 53.02 -8.09 -9.47
CA GLY A 842 52.99 -8.64 -8.14
C GLY A 842 53.66 -7.72 -7.13
N GLY A 843 53.72 -8.20 -5.89
CA GLY A 843 54.31 -7.49 -4.78
C GLY A 843 54.18 -8.27 -3.50
N GLY A 844 54.65 -7.71 -2.42
CA GLY A 844 54.61 -8.34 -1.11
C GLY A 844 55.61 -7.72 -0.14
N GLN A 845 55.79 -8.40 0.93
CA GLN A 845 56.71 -8.04 2.01
C GLN A 845 58.17 -8.36 1.62
N PRO A 846 59.18 -7.79 2.30
CA PRO A 846 60.58 -8.11 2.03
C PRO A 846 60.94 -9.58 2.06
N PHE A 847 60.26 -10.38 2.90
CA PHE A 847 60.53 -11.80 3.07
C PHE A 847 59.62 -12.71 2.22
N PHE A 848 58.50 -12.20 1.68
CA PHE A 848 57.54 -13.01 0.91
C PHE A 848 56.75 -12.15 -0.09
N ALA A 849 56.72 -12.57 -1.36
CA ALA A 849 55.96 -11.91 -2.39
C ALA A 849 55.48 -12.88 -3.45
N THR A 850 54.38 -12.52 -4.11
CA THR A 850 53.79 -13.30 -5.21
C THR A 850 53.45 -12.40 -6.38
N ALA A 851 53.50 -12.98 -7.58
CA ALA A 851 52.95 -12.35 -8.80
C ALA A 851 52.07 -13.33 -9.56
N GLY A 852 51.14 -12.78 -10.32
CA GLY A 852 50.35 -13.46 -11.33
C GLY A 852 50.50 -12.80 -12.68
N GLY A 853 50.26 -13.55 -13.78
CA GLY A 853 50.44 -12.99 -15.13
C GLY A 853 49.48 -13.63 -16.15
N SER A 854 49.67 -13.31 -17.41
CA SER A 854 48.89 -13.79 -18.54
C SER A 854 49.69 -14.61 -19.55
N ASN A 855 51.03 -14.74 -19.37
CA ASN A 855 51.90 -15.48 -20.28
C ASN A 855 52.52 -16.75 -19.58
N PRO A 856 51.91 -17.96 -19.71
CA PRO A 856 52.42 -19.16 -19.10
C PRO A 856 53.84 -19.54 -19.58
N ASP A 857 54.14 -19.30 -20.85
CA ASP A 857 55.43 -19.65 -21.44
C ASP A 857 56.61 -18.84 -20.88
N GLY A 858 56.28 -17.74 -20.20
CA GLY A 858 57.27 -16.84 -19.56
C GLY A 858 57.77 -17.33 -18.20
N VAL A 859 57.21 -18.42 -17.61
CA VAL A 859 57.53 -18.87 -16.23
C VAL A 859 59.00 -19.23 -16.08
N SER A 860 59.60 -20.00 -17.01
CA SER A 860 61.02 -20.35 -16.95
C SER A 860 61.92 -19.11 -16.98
N LYS A 861 61.64 -18.14 -17.83
CA LYS A 861 62.38 -16.89 -17.92
C LYS A 861 62.21 -16.05 -16.65
N ALA A 862 61.06 -16.04 -16.07
CA ALA A 862 60.77 -15.34 -14.81
C ALA A 862 61.59 -15.96 -13.65
N LEU A 863 61.68 -17.28 -13.59
CA LEU A 863 62.53 -17.99 -12.60
C LEU A 863 64.00 -17.67 -12.78
N GLU A 864 64.58 -17.78 -14.01
CA GLU A 864 65.96 -17.42 -14.34
C GLU A 864 66.29 -15.97 -13.97
N ARG A 865 65.37 -15.05 -14.29
CA ARG A 865 65.54 -13.64 -13.96
C ARG A 865 65.49 -13.39 -12.44
N ALA A 866 64.53 -14.03 -11.73
CA ALA A 866 64.48 -13.91 -10.26
C ALA A 866 65.73 -14.50 -9.62
N GLU A 867 66.20 -15.67 -10.06
CA GLU A 867 67.44 -16.31 -9.60
C GLU A 867 68.65 -15.45 -9.81
N LYS A 868 68.83 -14.87 -11.02
CA LYS A 868 69.92 -13.96 -11.34
C LYS A 868 69.94 -12.73 -10.43
N LEU A 869 68.77 -12.06 -10.26
CA LEU A 869 68.65 -10.86 -9.41
C LEU A 869 69.02 -11.17 -7.94
N ILE A 870 68.75 -12.41 -7.49
CA ILE A 870 69.09 -12.85 -6.15
C ILE A 870 70.58 -13.11 -6.06
N LEU A 871 71.18 -13.85 -7.01
CA LEU A 871 72.61 -14.18 -7.02
C LEU A 871 73.49 -12.94 -7.12
N ASP A 872 73.12 -11.96 -7.91
CA ASP A 872 73.85 -10.65 -8.00
C ASP A 872 73.92 -9.90 -6.67
N LYS A 873 73.02 -10.19 -5.71
CA LYS A 873 73.01 -9.53 -4.38
C LYS A 873 73.72 -10.34 -3.29
N ILE A 874 73.90 -11.64 -3.45
CA ILE A 874 74.55 -12.51 -2.47
C ILE A 874 76.00 -12.85 -2.80
N HIS A 875 76.45 -12.54 -4.03
CA HIS A 875 77.85 -12.58 -4.44
C HIS A 875 78.58 -11.29 -4.07
#